data_cfbaafdd43ea617b81dd9152b6b5a4ed
#
_entry.id   cfbaafdd43ea617b81dd9152b6b5a4ed
#
_cell.length_a   1.000
_cell.length_b   1.000
_cell.length_c   1.000
_cell.angle_alpha   90.00
_cell.angle_beta   90.00
_cell.angle_gamma   90.00
#
_symmetry.space_group_name_H-M   'P 1'
#
loop_
_entity.id
_entity.type
_entity.pdbx_description
1 polymer ?
#
loop_
_entity_poly.entity_id
_entity_poly.type
_entity_poly.pdbx_seq_one_letter_code
_entity_poly.pdbx_strand_id
1 'polypeptide(L)'
;MHHAPIARLDASTDPYRWLENRDSAEVLDHLKAENAYLEAQLSEQLPLRERLFQEIKGRIRETDLSLPSPWGPYLYYQRTTAGDEYPRHYRCRKPADGSLNVDESSEQLLLDPNALAEGGFISLGAFSISPDHQRLAYSLDTSGEETYRLFIKELADDSVSELPFDDCDGSMTWANDSQTLFFGELDDTHRPHKLYRHHLGSDAAELVFHEADGRFFLSCYRSSSERQLILLLGSKTTSEAWILNAATPQGAFSCVAPREEGHEYDLDHGLLDGQWRWLIRSNQHGINFALFSASESEPSRPHWQLLREHDPQVMLEGMGLNHQALILSLRENGLPIIEVQPQDQAAYRVQLPDAAYSLYVQDSLEFDSDVIRLRYEALNRPAQVRQLTLATGAQAVLKQTPVLGDFDADHYVSQRLWATAPDGTQVPISLVATREVLGKSAPLYLYGYGAYGESLDPWFSHARLSLLDRGFVFAIAHVRGGGELGEAWYRAGKLEHKHNSFSDFIACAEHLIDSGYTQPSQLVISGGSAGGLLMGAVLNKRPELFAAAIAEVPFVDVLNTMQNPDLPLTVTEYDEWGDPNQPDVFERIKGYAPYENVQDQAYPAILAVAGYNDSRVQYWEAAKWVAKLRAHKTDNNLLLLKTELDAGHGGMSGRYQALKDAALEYAFILKILGMNAEQNG
;
A
#
# COMPACT_ATOMS: atom_id res chain seq x y z
N MET A 1 3.49 -6.16 40.18
CA MET A 1 3.39 -7.04 38.97
C MET A 1 2.12 -6.63 38.24
N HIS A 2 2.25 -6.14 37.03
CA HIS A 2 1.09 -5.89 36.17
C HIS A 2 0.66 -7.24 35.62
N HIS A 3 -0.55 -7.67 35.96
CA HIS A 3 -1.14 -8.87 35.36
C HIS A 3 -1.71 -8.54 33.99
N ALA A 4 -1.65 -9.50 33.06
CA ALA A 4 -2.28 -9.38 31.78
C ALA A 4 -3.80 -9.15 31.94
N PRO A 5 -4.42 -8.25 31.20
CA PRO A 5 -5.86 -8.08 31.18
C PRO A 5 -6.55 -9.38 30.80
N ILE A 6 -7.63 -9.71 31.51
CA ILE A 6 -8.44 -10.91 31.24
C ILE A 6 -9.77 -10.41 30.67
N ALA A 7 -10.04 -10.70 29.40
CA ALA A 7 -11.34 -10.45 28.81
C ALA A 7 -12.40 -11.36 29.43
N ARG A 8 -13.58 -10.80 29.73
CA ARG A 8 -14.71 -11.63 30.22
C ARG A 8 -15.20 -12.56 29.12
N LEU A 9 -15.78 -13.68 29.52
CA LEU A 9 -16.45 -14.59 28.59
C LEU A 9 -17.95 -14.24 28.54
N ASP A 10 -18.47 -14.12 27.32
CA ASP A 10 -19.92 -14.02 27.10
C ASP A 10 -20.52 -15.40 26.86
N ALA A 11 -21.83 -15.56 27.15
CA ALA A 11 -22.57 -16.80 26.93
C ALA A 11 -22.95 -17.06 25.46
N SER A 12 -22.44 -16.23 24.52
CA SER A 12 -22.63 -16.39 23.09
C SER A 12 -21.76 -17.49 22.49
N THR A 13 -22.01 -17.87 21.25
CA THR A 13 -21.18 -18.82 20.49
C THR A 13 -19.76 -18.31 20.27
N ASP A 14 -19.59 -16.98 20.24
CA ASP A 14 -18.29 -16.30 20.30
C ASP A 14 -18.16 -15.59 21.65
N PRO A 15 -17.37 -16.13 22.59
CA PRO A 15 -17.29 -15.62 23.96
C PRO A 15 -16.67 -14.23 24.08
N TYR A 16 -16.00 -13.73 23.05
CA TYR A 16 -15.38 -12.40 23.03
C TYR A 16 -16.13 -11.40 22.14
N ARG A 17 -17.31 -11.74 21.63
CA ARG A 17 -18.10 -10.87 20.76
C ARG A 17 -18.44 -9.50 21.35
N TRP A 18 -18.48 -9.38 22.68
CA TRP A 18 -18.72 -8.12 23.36
C TRP A 18 -17.66 -7.03 23.02
N LEU A 19 -16.45 -7.42 22.57
CA LEU A 19 -15.40 -6.51 22.12
C LEU A 19 -15.75 -5.76 20.82
N GLU A 20 -16.75 -6.24 20.08
CA GLU A 20 -17.25 -5.58 18.87
C GLU A 20 -18.10 -4.32 19.18
N ASN A 21 -18.54 -4.14 20.43
CA ASN A 21 -19.35 -3.00 20.83
C ASN A 21 -18.49 -1.75 21.06
N ARG A 22 -18.19 -1.03 19.96
CA ARG A 22 -17.33 0.15 19.92
C ARG A 22 -17.75 1.25 20.93
N ASP A 23 -19.06 1.45 21.14
CA ASP A 23 -19.59 2.49 22.02
C ASP A 23 -19.54 2.12 23.50
N SER A 24 -19.10 0.93 23.85
CA SER A 24 -19.05 0.45 25.23
C SER A 24 -17.83 1.00 25.98
N ALA A 25 -18.07 1.65 27.11
CA ALA A 25 -16.99 2.06 28.03
C ALA A 25 -16.15 0.85 28.50
N GLU A 26 -16.75 -0.35 28.67
CA GLU A 26 -16.07 -1.58 29.06
C GLU A 26 -15.03 -2.00 28.01
N VAL A 27 -15.36 -1.86 26.72
CA VAL A 27 -14.42 -2.13 25.62
C VAL A 27 -13.25 -1.16 25.66
N LEU A 28 -13.51 0.14 25.74
CA LEU A 28 -12.45 1.15 25.80
C LEU A 28 -11.55 0.96 27.03
N ASP A 29 -12.13 0.60 28.19
CA ASP A 29 -11.36 0.32 29.40
C ASP A 29 -10.48 -0.91 29.24
N HIS A 30 -10.97 -1.95 28.56
CA HIS A 30 -10.18 -3.15 28.24
C HIS A 30 -9.01 -2.82 27.30
N LEU A 31 -9.24 -2.09 26.21
CA LEU A 31 -8.19 -1.70 25.27
C LEU A 31 -7.12 -0.82 25.94
N LYS A 32 -7.54 0.13 26.79
CA LYS A 32 -6.61 0.93 27.60
C LYS A 32 -5.80 0.09 28.58
N ALA A 33 -6.42 -0.94 29.18
CA ALA A 33 -5.73 -1.86 30.08
C ALA A 33 -4.70 -2.72 29.32
N GLU A 34 -4.98 -3.14 28.08
CA GLU A 34 -4.01 -3.83 27.23
C GLU A 34 -2.83 -2.92 26.89
N ASN A 35 -3.08 -1.67 26.49
CA ASN A 35 -2.01 -0.69 26.25
C ASN A 35 -1.15 -0.45 27.48
N ALA A 36 -1.76 -0.32 28.66
CA ALA A 36 -1.05 -0.15 29.93
C ALA A 36 -0.22 -1.41 30.29
N TYR A 37 -0.74 -2.60 29.98
CA TYR A 37 -0.02 -3.85 30.15
C TYR A 37 1.20 -3.93 29.24
N LEU A 38 1.07 -3.58 27.96
CA LEU A 38 2.17 -3.51 27.00
C LEU A 38 3.29 -2.57 27.50
N GLU A 39 2.93 -1.34 27.88
CA GLU A 39 3.91 -0.36 28.39
C GLU A 39 4.63 -0.88 29.67
N ALA A 40 3.90 -1.55 30.56
CA ALA A 40 4.48 -2.14 31.75
C ALA A 40 5.45 -3.29 31.42
N GLN A 41 5.12 -4.16 30.45
CA GLN A 41 5.95 -5.29 30.03
C GLN A 41 7.22 -4.83 29.29
N LEU A 42 7.14 -3.69 28.60
CA LEU A 42 8.25 -3.10 27.85
C LEU A 42 8.94 -1.95 28.58
N SER A 43 8.59 -1.69 29.85
CA SER A 43 9.13 -0.56 30.63
C SER A 43 10.66 -0.57 30.75
N GLU A 44 11.28 -1.74 30.90
CA GLU A 44 12.74 -1.89 30.93
C GLU A 44 13.39 -1.57 29.57
N GLN A 45 12.62 -1.60 28.49
CA GLN A 45 13.07 -1.31 27.13
C GLN A 45 12.94 0.18 26.75
N LEU A 46 12.36 1.04 27.60
CA LEU A 46 12.20 2.46 27.31
C LEU A 46 13.53 3.17 26.89
N PRO A 47 14.67 2.92 27.56
CA PRO A 47 15.93 3.53 27.11
C PRO A 47 16.39 3.02 25.74
N LEU A 48 16.13 1.74 25.42
CA LEU A 48 16.45 1.18 24.10
C LEU A 48 15.50 1.73 23.03
N ARG A 49 14.21 1.81 23.32
CA ARG A 49 13.19 2.39 22.44
C ARG A 49 13.55 3.83 22.06
N GLU A 50 13.91 4.65 23.03
CA GLU A 50 14.35 6.03 22.80
C GLU A 50 15.63 6.09 21.96
N ARG A 51 16.62 5.25 22.22
CA ARG A 51 17.84 5.18 21.40
C ARG A 51 17.54 4.77 19.96
N LEU A 52 16.70 3.76 19.76
CA LEU A 52 16.29 3.32 18.42
C LEU A 52 15.57 4.45 17.67
N PHE A 53 14.67 5.16 18.34
CA PHE A 53 14.01 6.33 17.76
C PHE A 53 15.02 7.40 17.32
N GLN A 54 15.97 7.77 18.20
CA GLN A 54 16.98 8.77 17.88
C GLN A 54 17.95 8.29 16.79
N GLU A 55 18.29 7.01 16.79
CA GLU A 55 19.14 6.38 15.78
C GLU A 55 18.46 6.40 14.39
N ILE A 56 17.20 6.00 14.31
CA ILE A 56 16.42 6.01 13.06
C ILE A 56 16.25 7.46 12.57
N LYS A 57 15.83 8.36 13.47
CA LYS A 57 15.67 9.78 13.18
C LYS A 57 16.96 10.42 12.70
N GLY A 58 18.09 10.07 13.33
CA GLY A 58 19.42 10.59 12.97
C GLY A 58 19.90 10.21 11.57
N ARG A 59 19.33 9.18 10.95
CA ARG A 59 19.60 8.81 9.56
C ARG A 59 18.78 9.60 8.53
N ILE A 60 17.75 10.31 8.98
CA ILE A 60 16.82 11.03 8.11
C ILE A 60 17.21 12.50 8.03
N ARG A 61 17.26 13.05 6.83
CA ARG A 61 17.37 14.49 6.64
C ARG A 61 16.01 15.12 6.93
N GLU A 62 15.86 15.71 8.12
CA GLU A 62 14.56 16.25 8.57
C GLU A 62 14.11 17.46 7.74
N THR A 63 15.03 18.32 7.31
CA THR A 63 14.76 19.42 6.39
C THR A 63 15.25 19.03 4.99
N ASP A 64 14.31 18.77 4.10
CA ASP A 64 14.60 18.35 2.72
C ASP A 64 13.55 18.91 1.76
N LEU A 65 13.94 19.00 0.49
CA LEU A 65 13.10 19.42 -0.63
C LEU A 65 12.86 18.22 -1.53
N SER A 66 11.60 17.91 -1.89
CA SER A 66 11.33 16.92 -2.93
C SER A 66 11.90 17.38 -4.28
N LEU A 67 12.09 16.46 -5.23
CA LEU A 67 12.44 16.88 -6.58
C LEU A 67 11.25 17.65 -7.19
N PRO A 68 11.44 18.92 -7.65
CA PRO A 68 10.36 19.70 -8.22
C PRO A 68 9.81 19.06 -9.51
N SER A 69 8.49 19.08 -9.67
CA SER A 69 7.78 18.58 -10.85
C SER A 69 7.26 19.74 -11.69
N PRO A 70 7.70 19.88 -12.97
CA PRO A 70 7.20 20.91 -13.85
C PRO A 70 5.77 20.62 -14.28
N TRP A 71 4.92 21.66 -14.28
CA TRP A 71 3.62 21.65 -14.92
C TRP A 71 3.21 23.06 -15.33
N GLY A 72 3.04 23.25 -16.63
CA GLY A 72 2.78 24.56 -17.20
C GLY A 72 3.83 25.59 -16.80
N PRO A 73 3.41 26.75 -16.22
CA PRO A 73 4.33 27.82 -15.84
C PRO A 73 5.00 27.63 -14.45
N TYR A 74 4.78 26.51 -13.78
CA TYR A 74 5.21 26.31 -12.40
C TYR A 74 6.04 25.04 -12.21
N LEU A 75 6.84 25.04 -11.14
CA LEU A 75 7.40 23.85 -10.49
C LEU A 75 6.63 23.60 -9.20
N TYR A 76 6.15 22.38 -9.00
CA TYR A 76 5.44 21.91 -7.81
C TYR A 76 6.35 21.00 -6.97
N TYR A 77 6.39 21.21 -5.66
CA TYR A 77 7.27 20.44 -4.77
C TYR A 77 6.79 20.46 -3.33
N GLN A 78 7.39 19.57 -2.55
CA GLN A 78 7.16 19.49 -1.11
C GLN A 78 8.45 19.85 -0.37
N ARG A 79 8.30 20.47 0.81
CA ARG A 79 9.40 20.74 1.74
C ARG A 79 9.05 20.18 3.10
N THR A 80 9.96 19.36 3.66
CA THR A 80 9.93 18.98 5.08
C THR A 80 10.80 19.95 5.87
N THR A 81 10.44 20.20 7.11
CA THR A 81 11.20 21.04 8.05
C THR A 81 11.39 20.26 9.34
N ALA A 82 12.55 20.41 9.98
CA ALA A 82 12.83 19.76 11.25
C ALA A 82 11.75 20.11 12.30
N GLY A 83 11.21 19.09 12.93
CA GLY A 83 10.12 19.22 13.92
C GLY A 83 8.71 19.15 13.36
N ASP A 84 8.51 19.29 12.04
CA ASP A 84 7.20 19.12 11.42
C ASP A 84 6.88 17.64 11.18
N GLU A 85 5.64 17.25 11.40
CA GLU A 85 5.15 15.88 11.12
C GLU A 85 4.89 15.65 9.64
N TYR A 86 4.48 16.68 8.89
CA TYR A 86 4.03 16.57 7.50
C TYR A 86 4.84 17.48 6.58
N PRO A 87 5.03 17.10 5.30
CA PRO A 87 5.59 18.00 4.31
C PRO A 87 4.61 19.12 3.97
N ARG A 88 5.13 20.34 3.77
CA ARG A 88 4.38 21.45 3.19
C ARG A 88 4.45 21.41 1.68
N HIS A 89 3.37 21.80 1.01
CA HIS A 89 3.25 21.83 -0.44
C HIS A 89 3.47 23.24 -0.96
N TYR A 90 4.32 23.35 -1.98
CA TYR A 90 4.71 24.63 -2.57
C TYR A 90 4.66 24.58 -4.10
N ARG A 91 4.63 25.78 -4.70
CA ARG A 91 5.00 26.00 -6.09
C ARG A 91 5.89 27.23 -6.22
N CYS A 92 6.67 27.30 -7.31
CA CYS A 92 7.33 28.52 -7.73
C CYS A 92 7.25 28.63 -9.27
N ARG A 93 7.61 29.78 -9.84
CA ARG A 93 7.66 29.93 -11.29
C ARG A 93 8.74 29.02 -11.88
N LYS A 94 8.41 28.38 -13.00
CA LYS A 94 9.35 27.57 -13.76
C LYS A 94 10.46 28.46 -14.33
N PRO A 95 11.75 28.17 -14.06
CA PRO A 95 12.86 28.94 -14.62
C PRO A 95 12.86 28.93 -16.15
N ALA A 96 13.24 30.08 -16.74
CA ALA A 96 13.26 30.23 -18.20
C ALA A 96 14.30 29.33 -18.91
N ASP A 97 15.32 28.86 -18.19
CA ASP A 97 16.32 27.91 -18.70
C ASP A 97 15.84 26.45 -18.66
N GLY A 98 14.63 26.19 -18.19
CA GLY A 98 14.06 24.86 -18.04
C GLY A 98 14.64 24.04 -16.89
N SER A 99 15.49 24.62 -16.05
CA SER A 99 16.03 23.92 -14.88
C SER A 99 14.94 23.64 -13.83
N LEU A 100 15.26 22.70 -12.93
CA LEU A 100 14.39 22.35 -11.78
C LEU A 100 14.78 23.13 -10.51
N ASN A 101 15.53 24.22 -10.65
CA ASN A 101 15.93 25.05 -9.54
C ASN A 101 14.73 25.84 -8.98
N VAL A 102 14.55 25.77 -7.68
CA VAL A 102 13.47 26.51 -7.00
C VAL A 102 13.84 27.99 -6.94
N ASP A 103 12.95 28.83 -7.46
CA ASP A 103 13.02 30.28 -7.30
C ASP A 103 12.26 30.70 -6.04
N GLU A 104 12.97 30.82 -4.91
CA GLU A 104 12.38 31.21 -3.63
C GLU A 104 11.70 32.60 -3.67
N SER A 105 12.09 33.47 -4.62
CA SER A 105 11.46 34.82 -4.74
C SER A 105 10.03 34.76 -5.29
N SER A 106 9.67 33.67 -5.96
CA SER A 106 8.33 33.42 -6.51
C SER A 106 7.62 32.25 -5.80
N GLU A 107 8.17 31.76 -4.68
CA GLU A 107 7.61 30.65 -3.92
C GLU A 107 6.25 31.00 -3.34
N GLN A 108 5.29 30.09 -3.48
CA GLN A 108 3.96 30.16 -2.89
C GLN A 108 3.67 28.87 -2.11
N LEU A 109 3.27 29.02 -0.84
CA LEU A 109 2.75 27.93 -0.03
C LEU A 109 1.32 27.58 -0.50
N LEU A 110 1.13 26.34 -0.93
CA LEU A 110 -0.17 25.84 -1.38
C LEU A 110 -0.97 25.22 -0.24
N LEU A 111 -0.32 24.38 0.58
CA LEU A 111 -0.96 23.71 1.71
C LEU A 111 0.07 23.43 2.81
N ASP A 112 -0.33 23.69 4.06
CA ASP A 112 0.42 23.29 5.26
C ASP A 112 -0.39 22.30 6.09
N PRO A 113 -0.17 20.98 5.91
CA PRO A 113 -0.89 19.97 6.69
C PRO A 113 -0.60 20.05 8.20
N ASN A 114 0.57 20.59 8.61
CA ASN A 114 0.89 20.75 10.04
C ASN A 114 -0.05 21.76 10.71
N ALA A 115 -0.41 22.82 10.00
CA ALA A 115 -1.37 23.82 10.50
C ALA A 115 -2.79 23.26 10.55
N LEU A 116 -3.15 22.37 9.61
CA LEU A 116 -4.47 21.74 9.54
C LEU A 116 -4.67 20.64 10.59
N ALA A 117 -3.60 19.91 10.92
CA ALA A 117 -3.64 18.82 11.89
C ALA A 117 -3.93 19.31 13.31
N GLU A 118 -3.55 20.55 13.68
CA GLU A 118 -3.69 21.10 15.04
C GLU A 118 -3.18 20.16 16.14
N GLY A 119 -2.24 19.25 15.80
CA GLY A 119 -1.70 18.22 16.69
C GLY A 119 -2.52 16.92 16.77
N GLY A 120 -3.62 16.81 16.00
CA GLY A 120 -4.42 15.60 15.86
C GLY A 120 -4.04 14.75 14.63
N PHE A 121 -4.84 13.73 14.37
CA PHE A 121 -4.73 12.91 13.14
C PHE A 121 -5.15 13.73 11.92
N ILE A 122 -4.41 13.58 10.83
CA ILE A 122 -4.77 14.09 9.51
C ILE A 122 -4.25 13.16 8.41
N SER A 123 -5.11 12.90 7.43
CA SER A 123 -4.74 12.24 6.18
C SER A 123 -5.21 13.08 5.00
N LEU A 124 -4.29 13.36 4.08
CA LEU A 124 -4.57 14.07 2.84
C LEU A 124 -4.97 13.04 1.77
N GLY A 125 -6.22 13.07 1.31
CA GLY A 125 -6.70 12.21 0.23
C GLY A 125 -6.29 12.76 -1.13
N ALA A 126 -6.99 13.78 -1.64
CA ALA A 126 -6.64 14.45 -2.88
C ALA A 126 -5.78 15.70 -2.63
N PHE A 127 -4.88 15.98 -3.58
CA PHE A 127 -4.20 17.25 -3.77
C PHE A 127 -4.16 17.52 -5.28
N SER A 128 -5.12 18.28 -5.79
CA SER A 128 -5.36 18.43 -7.23
C SER A 128 -5.42 19.91 -7.62
N ILE A 129 -4.43 20.34 -8.39
CA ILE A 129 -4.40 21.72 -8.94
C ILE A 129 -5.32 21.79 -10.15
N SER A 130 -6.08 22.89 -10.30
CA SER A 130 -6.90 23.13 -11.47
C SER A 130 -6.04 23.32 -12.73
N PRO A 131 -6.52 22.96 -13.94
CA PRO A 131 -5.77 23.11 -15.19
C PRO A 131 -5.30 24.54 -15.48
N ASP A 132 -5.99 25.56 -15.00
CA ASP A 132 -5.59 26.98 -15.10
C ASP A 132 -4.60 27.42 -14.02
N HIS A 133 -4.21 26.52 -13.11
CA HIS A 133 -3.30 26.78 -11.99
C HIS A 133 -3.78 27.85 -10.98
N GLN A 134 -5.10 28.14 -10.93
CA GLN A 134 -5.64 29.15 -10.05
C GLN A 134 -6.19 28.58 -8.73
N ARG A 135 -6.49 27.29 -8.68
CA ARG A 135 -7.12 26.63 -7.54
C ARG A 135 -6.42 25.35 -7.14
N LEU A 136 -6.56 25.03 -5.87
CA LEU A 136 -6.23 23.73 -5.30
C LEU A 136 -7.51 23.08 -4.77
N ALA A 137 -7.87 21.90 -5.27
CA ALA A 137 -8.83 21.01 -4.66
C ALA A 137 -8.08 20.02 -3.76
N TYR A 138 -8.50 19.86 -2.51
CA TYR A 138 -7.91 18.90 -1.60
C TYR A 138 -8.95 18.31 -0.67
N SER A 139 -8.67 17.14 -0.14
CA SER A 139 -9.55 16.42 0.78
C SER A 139 -8.81 15.97 2.02
N LEU A 140 -9.51 15.96 3.17
CA LEU A 140 -8.91 15.64 4.47
C LEU A 140 -9.79 14.65 5.22
N ASP A 141 -9.16 13.57 5.73
CA ASP A 141 -9.67 12.77 6.84
C ASP A 141 -8.97 13.19 8.13
N THR A 142 -9.75 13.48 9.16
CA THR A 142 -9.27 13.89 10.49
C THR A 142 -9.59 12.86 11.59
N SER A 143 -10.13 11.71 11.20
CA SER A 143 -10.56 10.64 12.10
C SER A 143 -9.72 9.35 11.98
N GLY A 144 -9.17 9.09 10.79
CA GLY A 144 -8.57 7.82 10.43
C GLY A 144 -9.58 6.78 9.90
N GLU A 145 -10.84 7.17 9.71
CA GLU A 145 -11.90 6.30 9.18
C GLU A 145 -11.93 6.25 7.64
N GLU A 146 -11.00 6.97 6.99
CA GLU A 146 -10.94 7.09 5.51
C GLU A 146 -12.21 7.72 4.90
N THR A 147 -12.87 8.60 5.66
CA THR A 147 -13.99 9.44 5.19
C THR A 147 -13.51 10.88 5.11
N TYR A 148 -13.69 11.51 3.96
CA TYR A 148 -13.02 12.77 3.65
C TYR A 148 -13.98 13.93 3.49
N ARG A 149 -13.56 15.11 4.00
CA ARG A 149 -14.15 16.40 3.70
C ARG A 149 -13.42 17.04 2.54
N LEU A 150 -14.13 17.72 1.66
CA LEU A 150 -13.62 18.30 0.41
C LEU A 150 -13.47 19.80 0.52
N PHE A 151 -12.34 20.33 0.01
CA PHE A 151 -12.00 21.75 0.10
C PHE A 151 -11.53 22.30 -1.24
N ILE A 152 -11.86 23.56 -1.52
CA ILE A 152 -11.30 24.35 -2.63
C ILE A 152 -10.58 25.55 -2.05
N LYS A 153 -9.32 25.74 -2.44
CA LYS A 153 -8.50 26.90 -2.11
C LYS A 153 -8.27 27.74 -3.37
N GLU A 154 -8.63 29.01 -3.32
CA GLU A 154 -8.24 30.01 -4.32
C GLU A 154 -6.78 30.41 -4.09
N LEU A 155 -5.91 30.25 -5.10
CA LEU A 155 -4.47 30.51 -4.93
C LEU A 155 -4.08 31.98 -5.08
N ALA A 156 -5.03 32.84 -5.44
CA ALA A 156 -4.80 34.28 -5.58
C ALA A 156 -4.86 35.02 -4.25
N ASP A 157 -5.70 34.58 -3.31
CA ASP A 157 -5.96 35.26 -2.04
C ASP A 157 -5.97 34.31 -0.83
N ASP A 158 -5.64 33.03 -1.06
CA ASP A 158 -5.61 31.97 -0.04
C ASP A 158 -6.96 31.67 0.62
N SER A 159 -8.08 32.17 0.08
CA SER A 159 -9.40 31.82 0.59
C SER A 159 -9.72 30.35 0.39
N VAL A 160 -10.33 29.73 1.41
CA VAL A 160 -10.70 28.31 1.41
C VAL A 160 -12.20 28.18 1.60
N SER A 161 -12.83 27.37 0.77
CA SER A 161 -14.23 26.96 0.93
C SER A 161 -14.30 25.44 1.10
N GLU A 162 -15.08 25.01 2.09
CA GLU A 162 -15.44 23.61 2.25
C GLU A 162 -16.66 23.30 1.37
N LEU A 163 -16.64 22.19 0.67
CA LEU A 163 -17.78 21.72 -0.10
C LEU A 163 -18.78 21.00 0.83
N PRO A 164 -20.10 21.28 0.71
CA PRO A 164 -21.10 20.73 1.63
C PRO A 164 -21.51 19.29 1.27
N PHE A 165 -20.51 18.40 1.17
CA PHE A 165 -20.72 16.99 0.87
C PHE A 165 -20.04 16.15 1.94
N ASP A 166 -20.81 15.21 2.49
CA ASP A 166 -20.37 14.25 3.51
C ASP A 166 -20.06 12.90 2.84
N ASP A 167 -19.39 12.01 3.59
CA ASP A 167 -19.11 10.63 3.21
C ASP A 167 -18.38 10.49 1.86
N CYS A 168 -17.40 11.37 1.58
CA CYS A 168 -16.63 11.32 0.35
C CYS A 168 -15.45 10.35 0.47
N ASP A 169 -15.08 9.73 -0.67
CA ASP A 169 -13.95 8.80 -0.78
C ASP A 169 -12.59 9.50 -0.82
N GLY A 170 -12.59 10.83 -0.81
CA GLY A 170 -11.38 11.65 -0.87
C GLY A 170 -10.86 11.95 -2.27
N SER A 171 -11.38 11.32 -3.33
CA SER A 171 -10.96 11.60 -4.71
C SER A 171 -11.54 12.92 -5.23
N MET A 172 -10.75 13.67 -6.00
CA MET A 172 -11.17 14.93 -6.64
C MET A 172 -10.49 15.10 -8.00
N THR A 173 -11.27 15.13 -9.07
CA THR A 173 -10.77 15.20 -10.45
C THR A 173 -11.31 16.41 -11.18
N TRP A 174 -10.43 17.31 -11.63
CA TRP A 174 -10.80 18.48 -12.41
C TRP A 174 -11.13 18.14 -13.88
N ALA A 175 -12.17 18.78 -14.40
CA ALA A 175 -12.35 18.91 -15.84
C ALA A 175 -11.45 20.04 -16.41
N ASN A 176 -11.34 20.11 -17.75
CA ASN A 176 -10.48 21.09 -18.41
C ASN A 176 -10.99 22.54 -18.33
N ASP A 177 -12.25 22.77 -17.94
CA ASP A 177 -12.81 24.09 -17.74
C ASP A 177 -12.34 24.77 -16.44
N SER A 178 -11.60 24.07 -15.59
CA SER A 178 -11.15 24.53 -14.26
C SER A 178 -12.27 25.02 -13.34
N GLN A 179 -13.52 24.65 -13.64
CA GLN A 179 -14.72 25.02 -12.89
C GLN A 179 -15.53 23.81 -12.45
N THR A 180 -15.30 22.67 -13.09
CA THR A 180 -16.06 21.44 -12.83
C THR A 180 -15.15 20.37 -12.17
N LEU A 181 -15.61 19.84 -11.04
CA LEU A 181 -14.97 18.76 -10.28
C LEU A 181 -15.84 17.52 -10.29
N PHE A 182 -15.18 16.37 -10.31
CA PHE A 182 -15.78 15.06 -10.07
C PHE A 182 -15.24 14.48 -8.77
N PHE A 183 -16.10 13.88 -7.96
CA PHE A 183 -15.74 13.23 -6.69
C PHE A 183 -16.65 12.05 -6.40
N GLY A 184 -16.17 11.10 -5.58
CA GLY A 184 -16.89 9.90 -5.18
C GLY A 184 -17.56 10.04 -3.81
N GLU A 185 -18.73 9.40 -3.64
CA GLU A 185 -19.44 9.22 -2.37
C GLU A 185 -19.32 7.76 -1.94
N LEU A 186 -19.03 7.52 -0.67
CA LEU A 186 -19.02 6.22 -0.01
C LEU A 186 -20.44 5.78 0.33
N ASP A 187 -20.71 4.48 0.30
CA ASP A 187 -21.88 3.90 0.94
C ASP A 187 -21.62 3.48 2.39
N ASP A 188 -22.65 2.97 3.07
CA ASP A 188 -22.56 2.53 4.47
C ASP A 188 -21.52 1.42 4.71
N THR A 189 -21.04 0.78 3.64
CA THR A 189 -19.98 -0.24 3.68
C THR A 189 -18.62 0.26 3.23
N HIS A 190 -18.41 1.58 3.24
CA HIS A 190 -17.13 2.24 2.86
C HIS A 190 -16.71 2.03 1.40
N ARG A 191 -17.67 1.80 0.52
CA ARG A 191 -17.45 1.57 -0.90
C ARG A 191 -17.78 2.84 -1.70
N PRO A 192 -16.85 3.40 -2.51
CA PRO A 192 -17.18 4.45 -3.48
C PRO A 192 -18.19 3.89 -4.49
N HIS A 193 -19.44 4.42 -4.50
CA HIS A 193 -20.53 3.86 -5.29
C HIS A 193 -21.26 4.89 -6.14
N LYS A 194 -21.08 6.18 -5.87
CA LYS A 194 -21.65 7.26 -6.66
C LYS A 194 -20.58 8.24 -7.10
N LEU A 195 -20.68 8.72 -8.34
CA LEU A 195 -19.87 9.80 -8.87
C LEU A 195 -20.73 11.04 -9.01
N TYR A 196 -20.27 12.11 -8.42
CA TYR A 196 -20.89 13.42 -8.54
C TYR A 196 -20.06 14.35 -9.42
N ARG A 197 -20.76 15.28 -10.08
CA ARG A 197 -20.21 16.42 -10.80
C ARG A 197 -20.64 17.70 -10.09
N HIS A 198 -19.67 18.51 -9.69
CA HIS A 198 -19.90 19.79 -9.03
C HIS A 198 -19.31 20.93 -9.85
N HIS A 199 -20.12 21.92 -10.17
CA HIS A 199 -19.66 23.17 -10.79
C HIS A 199 -19.44 24.21 -9.71
N LEU A 200 -18.26 24.83 -9.66
CA LEU A 200 -17.94 25.83 -8.63
C LEU A 200 -18.95 26.97 -8.63
N GLY A 201 -19.34 27.40 -7.42
CA GLY A 201 -20.37 28.41 -7.20
C GLY A 201 -21.80 27.87 -7.23
N SER A 202 -21.99 26.57 -7.44
CA SER A 202 -23.29 25.90 -7.24
C SER A 202 -23.41 25.39 -5.81
N ASP A 203 -24.62 25.48 -5.23
CA ASP A 203 -24.92 24.90 -3.90
C ASP A 203 -25.17 23.38 -3.94
N ALA A 204 -25.20 22.77 -5.13
CA ALA A 204 -25.51 21.37 -5.32
C ALA A 204 -24.54 20.70 -6.31
N ALA A 205 -24.31 19.41 -6.13
CA ALA A 205 -23.67 18.53 -7.12
C ALA A 205 -24.70 17.68 -7.83
N GLU A 206 -24.41 17.34 -9.07
CA GLU A 206 -25.22 16.45 -9.91
C GLU A 206 -24.71 15.03 -9.80
N LEU A 207 -25.57 14.08 -9.44
CA LEU A 207 -25.26 12.66 -9.53
C LEU A 207 -25.14 12.26 -11.01
N VAL A 208 -23.94 11.87 -11.45
CA VAL A 208 -23.70 11.47 -12.86
C VAL A 208 -23.56 9.97 -13.06
N PHE A 209 -23.26 9.24 -11.99
CA PHE A 209 -23.20 7.77 -12.04
C PHE A 209 -23.52 7.14 -10.68
N HIS A 210 -24.18 5.98 -10.68
CA HIS A 210 -24.43 5.17 -9.50
C HIS A 210 -24.15 3.70 -9.80
N GLU A 211 -23.21 3.12 -9.07
CA GLU A 211 -22.89 1.69 -9.11
C GLU A 211 -23.69 0.96 -8.03
N ALA A 212 -24.65 0.17 -8.46
CA ALA A 212 -25.59 -0.54 -7.57
C ALA A 212 -25.07 -1.93 -7.14
N ASP A 213 -24.11 -2.53 -7.87
CA ASP A 213 -23.52 -3.82 -7.50
C ASP A 213 -22.51 -3.63 -6.38
N GLY A 214 -22.77 -4.16 -5.19
CA GLY A 214 -21.93 -4.03 -3.99
C GLY A 214 -20.52 -4.59 -4.13
N ARG A 215 -20.20 -5.33 -5.19
CA ARG A 215 -18.85 -5.86 -5.45
C ARG A 215 -17.93 -4.85 -6.12
N PHE A 216 -18.49 -3.79 -6.76
CA PHE A 216 -17.72 -2.86 -7.58
C PHE A 216 -17.44 -1.56 -6.87
N PHE A 217 -16.19 -1.12 -6.94
CA PHE A 217 -15.75 0.22 -6.63
C PHE A 217 -15.83 1.10 -7.88
N LEU A 218 -16.01 2.40 -7.69
CA LEU A 218 -15.83 3.36 -8.77
C LEU A 218 -14.64 4.29 -8.51
N SER A 219 -13.97 4.70 -9.57
CA SER A 219 -12.96 5.75 -9.54
C SER A 219 -13.03 6.61 -10.81
N CYS A 220 -12.75 7.90 -10.69
CA CYS A 220 -12.71 8.81 -11.82
C CYS A 220 -11.34 9.48 -11.90
N TYR A 221 -10.68 9.42 -13.08
CA TYR A 221 -9.36 9.98 -13.29
C TYR A 221 -9.19 10.55 -14.69
N ARG A 222 -8.13 11.33 -14.90
CA ARG A 222 -7.77 11.91 -16.21
C ARG A 222 -6.86 10.95 -16.96
N SER A 223 -7.05 10.86 -18.27
CA SER A 223 -6.11 10.16 -19.15
C SER A 223 -4.75 10.87 -19.20
N SER A 224 -3.68 10.16 -19.61
CA SER A 224 -2.34 10.73 -19.82
C SER A 224 -2.35 11.95 -20.75
N SER A 225 -3.20 11.97 -21.76
CA SER A 225 -3.38 13.11 -22.68
C SER A 225 -4.09 14.32 -22.07
N GLU A 226 -4.63 14.20 -20.86
CA GLU A 226 -5.51 15.18 -20.21
C GLU A 226 -6.80 15.53 -20.97
N ARG A 227 -7.10 14.81 -22.08
CA ARG A 227 -8.26 15.09 -22.95
C ARG A 227 -9.53 14.38 -22.53
N GLN A 228 -9.40 13.30 -21.76
CA GLN A 228 -10.50 12.44 -21.38
C GLN A 228 -10.57 12.26 -19.86
N LEU A 229 -11.78 12.16 -19.36
CA LEU A 229 -12.09 11.64 -18.02
C LEU A 229 -12.50 10.18 -18.17
N ILE A 230 -11.97 9.33 -17.33
CA ILE A 230 -12.24 7.90 -17.33
C ILE A 230 -12.90 7.57 -15.99
N LEU A 231 -14.11 7.02 -16.04
CA LEU A 231 -14.76 6.40 -14.90
C LEU A 231 -14.54 4.89 -15.01
N LEU A 232 -13.82 4.34 -14.08
CA LEU A 232 -13.55 2.91 -13.96
C LEU A 232 -14.38 2.30 -12.84
N LEU A 233 -15.08 1.22 -13.16
CA LEU A 233 -15.80 0.38 -12.21
C LEU A 233 -15.05 -0.95 -12.13
N GLY A 234 -14.66 -1.39 -10.94
CA GLY A 234 -13.87 -2.61 -10.77
C GLY A 234 -14.27 -3.41 -9.55
N SER A 235 -14.46 -4.72 -9.74
CA SER A 235 -14.35 -5.72 -8.67
C SER A 235 -12.94 -6.32 -8.66
N LYS A 236 -12.71 -7.35 -7.88
CA LYS A 236 -11.42 -8.06 -7.87
C LYS A 236 -11.14 -8.86 -9.16
N THR A 237 -12.15 -9.08 -10.00
CA THR A 237 -12.06 -9.99 -11.16
C THR A 237 -12.75 -9.47 -12.41
N THR A 238 -13.44 -8.32 -12.33
CA THR A 238 -14.23 -7.79 -13.43
C THR A 238 -14.17 -6.27 -13.45
N SER A 239 -14.05 -5.66 -14.63
CA SER A 239 -14.08 -4.21 -14.76
C SER A 239 -14.99 -3.72 -15.88
N GLU A 240 -15.36 -2.44 -15.81
CA GLU A 240 -16.12 -1.70 -16.81
C GLU A 240 -15.65 -0.27 -16.82
N ALA A 241 -15.39 0.30 -18.00
CA ALA A 241 -14.93 1.67 -18.12
C ALA A 241 -15.86 2.54 -18.95
N TRP A 242 -16.03 3.79 -18.51
CA TRP A 242 -16.83 4.83 -19.14
C TRP A 242 -15.96 6.06 -19.39
N ILE A 243 -16.23 6.80 -20.45
CA ILE A 243 -15.41 7.94 -20.86
C ILE A 243 -16.23 9.19 -21.07
N LEU A 244 -15.61 10.35 -20.80
CA LEU A 244 -16.17 11.67 -21.02
C LEU A 244 -15.05 12.61 -21.51
N ASN A 245 -15.33 13.41 -22.53
CA ASN A 245 -14.39 14.45 -22.96
C ASN A 245 -14.23 15.51 -21.87
N ALA A 246 -12.99 15.69 -21.38
CA ALA A 246 -12.67 16.59 -20.28
C ALA A 246 -12.91 18.07 -20.60
N ALA A 247 -12.97 18.47 -21.89
CA ALA A 247 -13.29 19.84 -22.32
C ALA A 247 -14.81 20.12 -22.35
N THR A 248 -15.64 19.08 -22.28
CA THR A 248 -17.11 19.21 -22.27
C THR A 248 -17.71 18.45 -21.07
N PRO A 249 -17.37 18.86 -19.84
CA PRO A 249 -17.68 18.09 -18.63
C PRO A 249 -19.18 17.99 -18.35
N GLN A 250 -20.03 18.78 -19.02
CA GLN A 250 -21.48 18.70 -18.91
C GLN A 250 -22.11 17.57 -19.74
N GLY A 251 -21.30 16.87 -20.54
CA GLY A 251 -21.72 15.69 -21.30
C GLY A 251 -22.06 14.50 -20.39
N ALA A 252 -22.56 13.43 -20.99
CA ALA A 252 -22.77 12.16 -20.34
C ALA A 252 -21.57 11.24 -20.57
N PHE A 253 -21.22 10.44 -19.56
CA PHE A 253 -20.25 9.35 -19.72
C PHE A 253 -20.83 8.31 -20.71
N SER A 254 -19.97 7.73 -21.54
CA SER A 254 -20.32 6.64 -22.47
C SER A 254 -19.50 5.40 -22.15
N CYS A 255 -20.17 4.24 -22.09
CA CYS A 255 -19.53 2.94 -21.83
C CYS A 255 -18.66 2.52 -23.02
N VAL A 256 -17.43 2.09 -22.72
CA VAL A 256 -16.49 1.57 -23.70
C VAL A 256 -16.75 0.10 -24.01
N ALA A 257 -16.88 -0.73 -22.99
CA ALA A 257 -17.30 -2.11 -23.10
C ALA A 257 -18.09 -2.49 -21.83
N PRO A 258 -19.31 -3.00 -21.96
CA PRO A 258 -20.07 -3.49 -20.81
C PRO A 258 -19.32 -4.60 -20.07
N ARG A 259 -19.49 -4.65 -18.74
CA ARG A 259 -18.87 -5.69 -17.92
C ARG A 259 -19.30 -7.10 -18.35
N GLU A 260 -18.36 -8.00 -18.29
CA GLU A 260 -18.52 -9.43 -18.51
C GLU A 260 -17.76 -10.13 -17.39
N GLU A 261 -18.38 -11.06 -16.69
CA GLU A 261 -17.80 -11.71 -15.53
C GLU A 261 -16.42 -12.32 -15.84
N GLY A 262 -15.41 -11.98 -15.05
CA GLY A 262 -14.01 -12.40 -15.24
C GLY A 262 -13.25 -11.63 -16.33
N HIS A 263 -13.88 -10.65 -16.99
CA HIS A 263 -13.19 -9.77 -17.93
C HIS A 263 -12.74 -8.49 -17.23
N GLU A 264 -11.44 -8.34 -17.18
CA GLU A 264 -10.78 -7.15 -16.62
C GLU A 264 -10.14 -6.35 -17.76
N TYR A 265 -10.39 -5.04 -17.77
CA TYR A 265 -9.69 -4.11 -18.65
C TYR A 265 -9.62 -2.72 -18.04
N ASP A 266 -8.61 -1.98 -18.41
CA ASP A 266 -8.44 -0.56 -18.10
C ASP A 266 -8.00 0.22 -19.34
N LEU A 267 -8.09 1.54 -19.23
CA LEU A 267 -7.91 2.45 -20.36
C LEU A 267 -6.88 3.53 -20.06
N ASP A 268 -6.15 3.93 -21.08
CA ASP A 268 -5.48 5.22 -21.15
C ASP A 268 -5.70 5.84 -22.54
N HIS A 269 -5.47 7.15 -22.67
CA HIS A 269 -5.61 7.87 -23.91
C HIS A 269 -4.40 8.76 -24.16
N GLY A 270 -3.85 8.70 -25.38
CA GLY A 270 -2.70 9.49 -25.76
C GLY A 270 -2.37 9.43 -27.23
N LEU A 271 -1.16 9.82 -27.59
CA LEU A 271 -0.69 9.85 -28.99
C LEU A 271 0.08 8.57 -29.30
N LEU A 272 -0.40 7.81 -30.29
CA LEU A 272 0.28 6.62 -30.81
C LEU A 272 0.39 6.77 -32.34
N ASP A 273 1.61 6.68 -32.87
CA ASP A 273 1.91 6.85 -34.30
C ASP A 273 1.31 8.16 -34.89
N GLY A 274 1.40 9.26 -34.13
CA GLY A 274 0.89 10.57 -34.51
C GLY A 274 -0.64 10.69 -34.53
N GLN A 275 -1.38 9.72 -33.99
CA GLN A 275 -2.84 9.73 -33.90
C GLN A 275 -3.30 9.61 -32.45
N TRP A 276 -4.36 10.34 -32.10
CA TRP A 276 -5.03 10.17 -30.80
C TRP A 276 -5.73 8.83 -30.76
N ARG A 277 -5.35 8.00 -29.77
CA ARG A 277 -5.85 6.64 -29.62
C ARG A 277 -6.09 6.30 -28.15
N TRP A 278 -7.00 5.36 -27.96
CA TRP A 278 -7.14 4.65 -26.70
C TRP A 278 -6.13 3.51 -26.65
N LEU A 279 -5.51 3.33 -25.50
CA LEU A 279 -4.86 2.09 -25.10
C LEU A 279 -5.80 1.32 -24.21
N ILE A 280 -5.81 0.01 -24.36
CA ILE A 280 -6.62 -0.90 -23.58
C ILE A 280 -5.75 -2.07 -23.12
N ARG A 281 -5.55 -2.20 -21.82
CA ARG A 281 -5.00 -3.41 -21.22
C ARG A 281 -6.17 -4.34 -20.90
N SER A 282 -6.14 -5.59 -21.33
CA SER A 282 -7.27 -6.52 -21.17
C SER A 282 -6.82 -7.96 -21.03
N ASN A 283 -7.49 -8.73 -20.16
CA ASN A 283 -7.24 -10.15 -19.96
C ASN A 283 -8.01 -11.06 -20.95
N GLN A 284 -8.70 -10.50 -21.97
CA GLN A 284 -9.49 -11.30 -22.93
C GLN A 284 -8.68 -12.32 -23.75
N HIS A 285 -7.37 -12.15 -23.90
CA HIS A 285 -6.46 -13.06 -24.60
C HIS A 285 -5.57 -13.87 -23.66
N GLY A 286 -5.69 -13.68 -22.36
CA GLY A 286 -4.95 -14.42 -21.35
C GLY A 286 -4.77 -13.66 -20.04
N ILE A 287 -4.57 -14.39 -18.97
CA ILE A 287 -4.64 -13.89 -17.60
C ILE A 287 -3.59 -12.84 -17.26
N ASN A 288 -2.41 -12.85 -17.91
CA ASN A 288 -1.35 -11.84 -17.70
C ASN A 288 -1.54 -10.60 -18.58
N PHE A 289 -2.72 -10.41 -19.12
CA PHE A 289 -3.15 -9.29 -19.97
C PHE A 289 -2.44 -9.19 -21.33
N ALA A 290 -3.14 -8.64 -22.27
CA ALA A 290 -2.67 -8.21 -23.57
C ALA A 290 -2.93 -6.71 -23.75
N LEU A 291 -2.25 -6.07 -24.69
CA LEU A 291 -2.42 -4.67 -25.00
C LEU A 291 -3.13 -4.49 -26.33
N PHE A 292 -4.11 -3.62 -26.35
CA PHE A 292 -4.86 -3.24 -27.55
C PHE A 292 -4.86 -1.73 -27.72
N SER A 293 -5.24 -1.28 -28.91
CA SER A 293 -5.57 0.11 -29.17
C SER A 293 -6.88 0.25 -29.95
N ALA A 294 -7.50 1.41 -29.82
CA ALA A 294 -8.67 1.79 -30.61
C ALA A 294 -8.57 3.25 -31.06
N SER A 295 -9.27 3.63 -32.13
CA SER A 295 -9.33 5.04 -32.52
C SER A 295 -10.06 5.88 -31.47
N GLU A 296 -9.73 7.18 -31.37
CA GLU A 296 -10.40 8.10 -30.43
C GLU A 296 -11.91 8.11 -30.62
N SER A 297 -12.40 8.00 -31.86
CA SER A 297 -13.82 8.04 -32.20
C SER A 297 -14.57 6.70 -32.03
N GLU A 298 -13.87 5.57 -31.95
CA GLU A 298 -14.45 4.23 -31.89
C GLU A 298 -13.77 3.40 -30.80
N PRO A 299 -13.98 3.75 -29.51
CA PRO A 299 -13.29 3.10 -28.38
C PRO A 299 -13.86 1.73 -28.02
N SER A 300 -15.01 1.34 -28.57
CA SER A 300 -15.73 0.14 -28.17
C SER A 300 -15.00 -1.15 -28.57
N ARG A 301 -15.23 -2.22 -27.78
CA ARG A 301 -14.52 -3.51 -27.87
C ARG A 301 -14.43 -4.13 -29.29
N PRO A 302 -15.42 -4.04 -30.17
CA PRO A 302 -15.30 -4.57 -31.54
C PRO A 302 -14.21 -3.90 -32.39
N HIS A 303 -13.74 -2.71 -31.99
CA HIS A 303 -12.71 -1.93 -32.70
C HIS A 303 -11.32 -2.03 -32.08
N TRP A 304 -11.15 -2.85 -31.03
CA TRP A 304 -9.86 -3.06 -30.39
C TRP A 304 -8.91 -3.82 -31.31
N GLN A 305 -7.77 -3.23 -31.58
CA GLN A 305 -6.70 -3.79 -32.39
C GLN A 305 -5.57 -4.24 -31.48
N LEU A 306 -5.15 -5.48 -31.59
CA LEU A 306 -4.08 -6.05 -30.80
C LEU A 306 -2.74 -5.36 -31.10
N LEU A 307 -2.08 -4.85 -30.08
CA LEU A 307 -0.73 -4.28 -30.13
C LEU A 307 0.33 -5.24 -29.57
N ARG A 308 0.01 -5.92 -28.46
CA ARG A 308 0.90 -6.87 -27.81
C ARG A 308 0.10 -8.09 -27.36
N GLU A 309 0.58 -9.25 -27.76
CA GLU A 309 0.02 -10.53 -27.32
C GLU A 309 0.24 -10.78 -25.82
N HIS A 310 -0.64 -11.56 -25.25
CA HIS A 310 -0.47 -12.13 -23.92
C HIS A 310 0.80 -13.00 -23.86
N ASP A 311 1.54 -12.89 -22.76
CA ASP A 311 2.68 -13.74 -22.43
C ASP A 311 2.45 -14.42 -21.06
N PRO A 312 2.44 -15.76 -20.97
CA PRO A 312 2.20 -16.44 -19.69
C PRO A 312 3.33 -16.23 -18.66
N GLN A 313 4.51 -15.76 -19.08
CA GLN A 313 5.67 -15.51 -18.21
C GLN A 313 5.89 -14.03 -17.89
N VAL A 314 5.23 -13.14 -18.61
CA VAL A 314 5.37 -11.68 -18.45
C VAL A 314 3.99 -11.07 -18.21
N MET A 315 3.76 -10.57 -17.02
CA MET A 315 2.53 -9.83 -16.73
C MET A 315 2.62 -8.40 -17.23
N LEU A 316 1.60 -7.94 -17.92
CA LEU A 316 1.42 -6.52 -18.25
C LEU A 316 0.69 -5.87 -17.07
N GLU A 317 1.43 -5.13 -16.23
CA GLU A 317 0.88 -4.49 -15.02
C GLU A 317 0.28 -3.11 -15.30
N GLY A 318 0.85 -2.39 -16.26
CA GLY A 318 0.40 -1.04 -16.56
C GLY A 318 0.86 -0.55 -17.92
N MET A 319 0.26 0.55 -18.36
CA MET A 319 0.53 1.19 -19.62
C MET A 319 0.39 2.70 -19.50
N GLY A 320 1.11 3.45 -20.32
CA GLY A 320 0.99 4.88 -20.43
C GLY A 320 1.47 5.38 -21.79
N LEU A 321 0.91 6.49 -22.21
CA LEU A 321 1.32 7.19 -23.42
C LEU A 321 1.76 8.61 -23.09
N ASN A 322 2.88 9.01 -23.68
CA ASN A 322 3.16 10.43 -23.86
C ASN A 322 3.31 10.73 -25.37
N HIS A 323 3.65 11.97 -25.73
CA HIS A 323 3.72 12.36 -27.14
C HIS A 323 4.84 11.64 -27.93
N GLN A 324 5.82 10.98 -27.27
CA GLN A 324 6.98 10.35 -27.92
C GLN A 324 7.03 8.84 -27.79
N ALA A 325 6.35 8.25 -26.82
CA ALA A 325 6.54 6.83 -26.52
C ALA A 325 5.31 6.17 -25.86
N LEU A 326 5.18 4.88 -26.13
CA LEU A 326 4.42 3.94 -25.34
C LEU A 326 5.32 3.41 -24.21
N ILE A 327 4.84 3.45 -22.97
CA ILE A 327 5.55 3.02 -21.78
C ILE A 327 4.75 1.89 -21.15
N LEU A 328 5.40 0.73 -20.95
CA LEU A 328 4.76 -0.43 -20.35
C LEU A 328 5.44 -0.80 -19.03
N SER A 329 4.64 -0.97 -18.01
CA SER A 329 5.04 -1.60 -16.75
C SER A 329 4.77 -3.09 -16.86
N LEU A 330 5.81 -3.89 -16.73
CA LEU A 330 5.78 -5.34 -16.88
C LEU A 330 6.33 -5.99 -15.61
N ARG A 331 5.98 -7.25 -15.39
CA ARG A 331 6.61 -8.09 -14.36
C ARG A 331 7.05 -9.42 -14.96
N GLU A 332 8.32 -9.78 -14.75
CA GLU A 332 8.92 -11.01 -15.22
C GLU A 332 9.84 -11.61 -14.16
N ASN A 333 9.70 -12.88 -13.87
CA ASN A 333 10.47 -13.56 -12.81
C ASN A 333 10.38 -12.87 -11.43
N GLY A 334 9.26 -12.23 -11.11
CA GLY A 334 9.03 -11.51 -9.85
C GLY A 334 9.75 -10.17 -9.73
N LEU A 335 10.18 -9.57 -10.84
CA LEU A 335 10.81 -8.26 -10.87
C LEU A 335 10.03 -7.31 -11.77
N PRO A 336 9.82 -6.05 -11.35
CA PRO A 336 9.22 -5.03 -12.20
C PRO A 336 10.17 -4.61 -13.32
N ILE A 337 9.63 -4.42 -14.51
CA ILE A 337 10.37 -4.01 -15.72
C ILE A 337 9.63 -2.85 -16.38
N ILE A 338 10.35 -1.81 -16.75
CA ILE A 338 9.83 -0.75 -17.61
C ILE A 338 10.35 -0.98 -19.04
N GLU A 339 9.42 -1.16 -19.97
CA GLU A 339 9.69 -1.25 -21.39
C GLU A 339 9.18 0.02 -22.08
N VAL A 340 10.02 0.64 -22.86
CA VAL A 340 9.72 1.88 -23.58
C VAL A 340 9.78 1.60 -25.07
N GLN A 341 8.72 1.97 -25.79
CA GLN A 341 8.66 1.94 -27.24
C GLN A 341 8.54 3.37 -27.75
N PRO A 342 9.66 4.02 -28.08
CA PRO A 342 9.61 5.33 -28.73
C PRO A 342 8.92 5.21 -30.10
N GLN A 343 8.28 6.30 -30.52
CA GLN A 343 7.68 6.36 -31.86
C GLN A 343 8.68 6.01 -32.94
N ASP A 344 9.00 5.76 -33.84
CA ASP A 344 10.01 5.57 -34.89
C ASP A 344 11.27 4.77 -34.46
N GLN A 345 11.29 4.06 -33.33
CA GLN A 345 12.44 3.28 -32.85
C GLN A 345 12.02 1.92 -32.28
N ALA A 346 12.98 1.02 -32.15
CA ALA A 346 12.75 -0.27 -31.50
C ALA A 346 12.53 -0.08 -29.99
N ALA A 347 11.65 -0.89 -29.43
CA ALA A 347 11.45 -0.94 -27.98
C ALA A 347 12.71 -1.35 -27.23
N TYR A 348 12.89 -0.82 -26.03
CA TYR A 348 13.98 -1.19 -25.12
C TYR A 348 13.47 -1.35 -23.68
N ARG A 349 14.18 -2.14 -22.89
CA ARG A 349 13.92 -2.32 -21.45
C ARG A 349 14.93 -1.53 -20.64
N VAL A 350 14.46 -0.87 -19.58
CA VAL A 350 15.30 -0.15 -18.62
C VAL A 350 16.20 -1.14 -17.89
N GLN A 351 17.51 -0.88 -17.90
CA GLN A 351 18.50 -1.74 -17.24
C GLN A 351 18.86 -1.17 -15.87
N LEU A 352 18.92 -2.04 -14.86
CA LEU A 352 19.18 -1.70 -13.46
C LEU A 352 20.27 -2.63 -12.88
N PRO A 353 21.06 -2.15 -11.89
CA PRO A 353 22.22 -2.88 -11.41
C PRO A 353 21.93 -3.96 -10.36
N ASP A 354 20.81 -3.87 -9.62
CA ASP A 354 20.55 -4.73 -8.47
C ASP A 354 19.75 -5.98 -8.88
N ALA A 355 19.91 -7.08 -8.15
CA ALA A 355 19.25 -8.36 -8.44
C ALA A 355 17.80 -8.43 -7.93
N ALA A 356 17.45 -7.60 -6.94
CA ALA A 356 16.12 -7.47 -6.36
C ALA A 356 15.87 -5.99 -6.05
N TYR A 357 14.81 -5.44 -6.63
CA TYR A 357 14.55 -4.00 -6.60
C TYR A 357 13.06 -3.70 -6.78
N SER A 358 12.69 -2.48 -6.42
CA SER A 358 11.44 -1.84 -6.78
C SER A 358 11.68 -0.82 -7.89
N LEU A 359 10.80 -0.78 -8.88
CA LEU A 359 10.87 0.14 -10.02
C LEU A 359 9.45 0.50 -10.49
N TYR A 360 9.17 1.78 -10.59
CA TYR A 360 7.93 2.25 -11.22
C TYR A 360 8.12 3.60 -11.91
N VAL A 361 7.23 3.87 -12.87
CA VAL A 361 7.15 5.18 -13.52
C VAL A 361 6.50 6.14 -12.53
N GLN A 362 7.18 7.22 -12.22
CA GLN A 362 6.59 8.32 -11.43
C GLN A 362 5.77 9.20 -12.38
N ASP A 363 4.57 9.54 -11.97
CA ASP A 363 3.66 10.35 -12.77
C ASP A 363 4.34 11.63 -13.29
N SER A 364 4.20 11.87 -14.59
CA SER A 364 4.61 13.10 -15.23
C SER A 364 3.39 14.01 -15.34
N LEU A 365 3.54 15.24 -14.86
CA LEU A 365 2.50 16.26 -15.00
C LEU A 365 2.49 16.91 -16.41
N GLU A 366 3.47 16.61 -17.27
CA GLU A 366 3.57 17.15 -18.63
C GLU A 366 3.54 16.03 -19.68
N PHE A 367 2.49 15.97 -20.47
CA PHE A 367 2.34 15.01 -21.58
C PHE A 367 3.41 15.16 -22.67
N ASP A 368 3.83 16.40 -22.93
CA ASP A 368 4.79 16.73 -24.00
C ASP A 368 6.27 16.62 -23.58
N SER A 369 6.56 15.85 -22.53
CA SER A 369 7.92 15.67 -22.02
C SER A 369 8.71 14.66 -22.85
N ASP A 370 9.98 14.98 -23.17
CA ASP A 370 10.96 14.05 -23.81
C ASP A 370 11.57 13.05 -22.81
N VAL A 371 11.23 13.20 -21.55
CA VAL A 371 11.74 12.40 -20.46
C VAL A 371 10.62 11.93 -19.54
N ILE A 372 10.82 10.78 -18.90
CA ILE A 372 10.00 10.34 -17.78
C ILE A 372 10.87 10.18 -16.53
N ARG A 373 10.22 10.15 -15.39
CA ARG A 373 10.86 9.85 -14.11
C ARG A 373 10.58 8.43 -13.70
N LEU A 374 11.62 7.78 -13.21
CA LEU A 374 11.54 6.45 -12.61
C LEU A 374 11.89 6.56 -11.14
N ARG A 375 11.10 5.95 -10.28
CA ARG A 375 11.51 5.69 -8.91
C ARG A 375 12.09 4.29 -8.83
N TYR A 376 13.29 4.22 -8.27
CA TYR A 376 14.07 3.00 -8.16
C TYR A 376 14.68 2.90 -6.77
N GLU A 377 14.57 1.73 -6.15
CA GLU A 377 15.22 1.41 -4.89
C GLU A 377 15.46 -0.10 -4.76
N ALA A 378 16.31 -0.50 -3.80
CA ALA A 378 16.52 -1.89 -3.46
C ALA A 378 16.67 -2.03 -1.93
N LEU A 379 16.65 -3.25 -1.42
CA LEU A 379 16.78 -3.47 0.04
C LEU A 379 18.02 -2.78 0.67
N ASN A 380 19.10 -2.66 -0.09
CA ASN A 380 20.36 -2.03 0.32
C ASN A 380 20.63 -0.67 -0.34
N ARG A 381 19.71 -0.18 -1.18
CA ARG A 381 19.88 1.08 -1.93
C ARG A 381 18.74 2.03 -1.66
N PRO A 382 19.01 3.24 -1.11
CA PRO A 382 17.99 4.27 -0.91
C PRO A 382 17.31 4.67 -2.21
N ALA A 383 16.04 5.07 -2.10
CA ALA A 383 15.23 5.47 -3.23
C ALA A 383 15.89 6.57 -4.06
N GLN A 384 15.89 6.37 -5.37
CA GLN A 384 16.39 7.30 -6.38
C GLN A 384 15.24 7.73 -7.28
N VAL A 385 15.19 9.00 -7.61
CA VAL A 385 14.41 9.51 -8.74
C VAL A 385 15.39 9.62 -9.92
N ARG A 386 15.14 8.83 -10.95
CA ARG A 386 15.94 8.80 -12.18
C ARG A 386 15.17 9.43 -13.32
N GLN A 387 15.83 10.25 -14.11
CA GLN A 387 15.31 10.70 -15.38
C GLN A 387 15.69 9.68 -16.46
N LEU A 388 14.73 9.31 -17.28
CA LEU A 388 14.93 8.48 -18.47
C LEU A 388 14.61 9.30 -19.71
N THR A 389 15.57 9.48 -20.60
CA THR A 389 15.36 10.11 -21.92
C THR A 389 14.74 9.08 -22.85
N LEU A 390 13.51 9.32 -23.30
CA LEU A 390 12.70 8.33 -24.02
C LEU A 390 13.33 7.89 -25.35
N ALA A 391 13.89 8.83 -26.10
CA ALA A 391 14.49 8.53 -27.41
C ALA A 391 15.79 7.71 -27.32
N THR A 392 16.54 7.76 -26.21
CA THR A 392 17.88 7.15 -26.14
C THR A 392 18.03 6.09 -25.06
N GLY A 393 17.09 6.01 -24.13
CA GLY A 393 17.21 5.16 -22.93
C GLY A 393 18.27 5.64 -21.93
N ALA A 394 18.85 6.84 -22.14
CA ALA A 394 19.85 7.40 -21.24
C ALA A 394 19.21 7.73 -19.89
N GLN A 395 19.89 7.34 -18.81
CA GLN A 395 19.44 7.54 -17.45
C GLN A 395 20.36 8.51 -16.70
N ALA A 396 19.75 9.37 -15.87
CA ALA A 396 20.46 10.23 -14.92
C ALA A 396 19.77 10.18 -13.54
N VAL A 397 20.52 10.05 -12.47
CA VAL A 397 19.98 10.17 -11.10
C VAL A 397 19.81 11.66 -10.81
N LEU A 398 18.54 12.10 -10.65
CA LEU A 398 18.20 13.48 -10.32
C LEU A 398 18.24 13.72 -8.81
N LYS A 399 17.78 12.74 -8.03
CA LYS A 399 17.78 12.79 -6.58
C LYS A 399 17.93 11.38 -6.01
N GLN A 400 18.67 11.24 -4.92
CA GLN A 400 18.68 10.06 -4.07
C GLN A 400 18.24 10.47 -2.68
N THR A 401 17.38 9.67 -2.05
CA THR A 401 16.99 9.87 -0.65
C THR A 401 18.25 9.78 0.23
N PRO A 402 18.57 10.83 0.99
CA PRO A 402 19.78 10.81 1.81
C PRO A 402 19.63 9.88 3.01
N VAL A 403 20.69 9.18 3.33
CA VAL A 403 20.89 8.49 4.61
C VAL A 403 22.05 9.17 5.33
N LEU A 404 21.75 9.82 6.45
CA LEU A 404 22.76 10.54 7.22
C LEU A 404 23.59 9.55 8.07
N GLY A 405 24.79 9.97 8.47
CA GLY A 405 25.76 9.12 9.18
C GLY A 405 26.67 8.34 8.23
N ASP A 406 27.29 7.28 8.75
CA ASP A 406 28.29 6.49 8.04
C ASP A 406 27.66 5.37 7.17
N PHE A 407 26.56 5.69 6.47
CA PHE A 407 25.88 4.73 5.60
C PHE A 407 26.69 4.49 4.32
N ASP A 408 27.02 3.22 4.07
CA ASP A 408 27.58 2.73 2.82
C ASP A 408 26.70 1.58 2.27
N ALA A 409 26.07 1.80 1.12
CA ALA A 409 25.21 0.80 0.49
C ALA A 409 25.96 -0.51 0.18
N ASP A 410 27.27 -0.45 -0.10
CA ASP A 410 28.10 -1.62 -0.42
C ASP A 410 28.44 -2.46 0.82
N HIS A 411 28.20 -1.96 2.02
CA HIS A 411 28.28 -2.73 3.27
C HIS A 411 27.18 -3.79 3.36
N TYR A 412 26.02 -3.55 2.73
CA TYR A 412 24.87 -4.45 2.73
C TYR A 412 24.77 -5.20 1.40
N VAL A 413 24.44 -6.49 1.49
CA VAL A 413 24.27 -7.36 0.31
C VAL A 413 22.84 -7.82 0.20
N SER A 414 22.22 -7.52 -0.92
CA SER A 414 20.91 -8.05 -1.30
C SER A 414 21.07 -9.32 -2.11
N GLN A 415 20.24 -10.33 -1.82
CA GLN A 415 20.22 -11.61 -2.53
C GLN A 415 18.80 -12.03 -2.83
N ARG A 416 18.66 -12.91 -3.82
CA ARG A 416 17.41 -13.59 -4.13
C ARG A 416 17.59 -15.09 -4.02
N LEU A 417 16.71 -15.72 -3.26
CA LEU A 417 16.70 -17.17 -3.00
C LEU A 417 15.36 -17.76 -3.46
N TRP A 418 15.30 -19.09 -3.44
CA TRP A 418 14.10 -19.84 -3.79
C TRP A 418 13.90 -20.98 -2.78
N ALA A 419 12.76 -20.97 -2.11
CA ALA A 419 12.32 -22.08 -1.26
C ALA A 419 11.46 -23.05 -2.09
N THR A 420 11.46 -24.34 -1.73
CA THR A 420 10.61 -25.32 -2.36
C THR A 420 9.42 -25.62 -1.46
N ALA A 421 8.22 -25.26 -1.88
CA ALA A 421 6.98 -25.58 -1.18
C ALA A 421 6.68 -27.10 -1.21
N PRO A 422 5.81 -27.62 -0.34
CA PRO A 422 5.51 -29.05 -0.28
C PRO A 422 4.99 -29.69 -1.59
N ASP A 423 4.36 -28.88 -2.45
CA ASP A 423 3.87 -29.27 -3.77
C ASP A 423 4.92 -29.17 -4.89
N GLY A 424 6.16 -28.79 -4.54
CA GLY A 424 7.27 -28.59 -5.47
C GLY A 424 7.38 -27.20 -6.07
N THR A 425 6.45 -26.29 -5.75
CA THR A 425 6.46 -24.90 -6.22
C THR A 425 7.68 -24.16 -5.69
N GLN A 426 8.37 -23.40 -6.55
CA GLN A 426 9.51 -22.58 -6.17
C GLN A 426 9.02 -21.19 -5.71
N VAL A 427 9.24 -20.85 -4.45
CA VAL A 427 8.79 -19.59 -3.82
C VAL A 427 9.97 -18.64 -3.71
N PRO A 428 9.91 -17.43 -4.31
CA PRO A 428 11.00 -16.48 -4.23
C PRO A 428 11.14 -15.88 -2.82
N ILE A 429 12.39 -15.58 -2.43
CA ILE A 429 12.72 -14.85 -1.22
C ILE A 429 13.71 -13.75 -1.60
N SER A 430 13.42 -12.50 -1.25
CA SER A 430 14.38 -11.40 -1.32
C SER A 430 14.95 -11.14 0.07
N LEU A 431 16.27 -11.07 0.21
CA LEU A 431 16.89 -10.80 1.52
C LEU A 431 18.02 -9.76 1.45
N VAL A 432 18.31 -9.17 2.60
CA VAL A 432 19.44 -8.28 2.80
C VAL A 432 20.08 -8.52 4.16
N ALA A 433 21.40 -8.43 4.20
CA ALA A 433 22.19 -8.47 5.42
C ALA A 433 23.52 -7.71 5.21
N THR A 434 24.25 -7.42 6.30
CA THR A 434 25.64 -6.96 6.17
C THR A 434 26.51 -8.09 5.64
N ARG A 435 27.65 -7.74 5.01
CA ARG A 435 28.61 -8.73 4.45
C ARG A 435 29.13 -9.70 5.51
N GLU A 436 29.29 -9.24 6.74
CA GLU A 436 29.81 -10.01 7.87
C GLU A 436 28.85 -11.06 8.37
N VAL A 437 27.55 -10.85 8.17
CA VAL A 437 26.46 -11.73 8.63
C VAL A 437 26.15 -12.81 7.60
N LEU A 438 26.26 -12.49 6.30
CA LEU A 438 25.95 -13.46 5.25
C LEU A 438 26.76 -14.76 5.39
N GLY A 439 26.06 -15.90 5.28
CA GLY A 439 26.63 -17.24 5.44
C GLY A 439 26.83 -17.68 6.88
N LYS A 440 26.30 -16.94 7.85
CA LYS A 440 26.26 -17.31 9.27
C LYS A 440 24.80 -17.36 9.75
N SER A 441 24.54 -18.20 10.74
CA SER A 441 23.24 -18.18 11.45
C SER A 441 23.14 -16.88 12.27
N ALA A 442 22.04 -16.13 12.04
CA ALA A 442 21.82 -14.81 12.62
C ALA A 442 20.34 -14.61 12.97
N PRO A 443 20.01 -13.64 13.81
CA PRO A 443 18.63 -13.18 13.94
C PRO A 443 18.08 -12.79 12.57
N LEU A 444 16.85 -13.26 12.27
CA LEU A 444 16.23 -13.01 10.97
C LEU A 444 14.81 -12.49 11.15
N TYR A 445 14.48 -11.45 10.38
CA TYR A 445 13.15 -10.84 10.32
C TYR A 445 12.54 -11.14 8.95
N LEU A 446 11.53 -12.02 8.91
CA LEU A 446 10.84 -12.47 7.69
C LEU A 446 9.48 -11.79 7.58
N TYR A 447 9.25 -11.06 6.50
CA TYR A 447 8.00 -10.38 6.17
C TYR A 447 7.22 -11.14 5.09
N GLY A 448 5.89 -11.13 5.17
CA GLY A 448 5.02 -11.69 4.14
C GLY A 448 3.62 -11.09 4.13
N TYR A 449 2.94 -11.20 2.97
CA TYR A 449 1.58 -10.69 2.78
C TYR A 449 0.66 -11.74 2.13
N GLY A 450 0.78 -11.98 0.82
CA GLY A 450 0.21 -13.12 0.12
C GLY A 450 -1.30 -13.03 -0.15
N ALA A 451 -1.82 -11.87 -0.53
CA ALA A 451 -3.21 -11.67 -0.91
C ALA A 451 -3.35 -10.58 -1.99
N TYR A 452 -4.51 -10.52 -2.63
CA TYR A 452 -4.94 -9.49 -3.58
C TYR A 452 -4.09 -9.33 -4.84
N GLY A 453 -3.19 -10.27 -5.12
CA GLY A 453 -2.22 -10.09 -6.19
C GLY A 453 -1.18 -9.00 -5.90
N GLU A 454 -1.05 -8.57 -4.65
CA GLU A 454 -0.09 -7.53 -4.25
C GLU A 454 1.33 -8.06 -4.35
N SER A 455 2.17 -7.35 -5.09
CA SER A 455 3.58 -7.68 -5.25
C SER A 455 4.43 -6.93 -4.23
N LEU A 456 5.10 -7.67 -3.36
CA LEU A 456 6.01 -7.10 -2.36
C LEU A 456 7.37 -6.78 -2.99
N ASP A 457 7.45 -5.69 -3.72
CA ASP A 457 8.74 -5.26 -4.29
C ASP A 457 9.72 -4.85 -3.17
N PRO A 458 11.02 -5.18 -3.31
CA PRO A 458 12.03 -4.85 -2.32
C PRO A 458 12.22 -3.34 -2.16
N TRP A 459 11.97 -2.81 -0.96
CA TRP A 459 12.10 -1.37 -0.64
C TRP A 459 13.19 -1.10 0.40
N PHE A 460 13.78 0.07 0.35
CA PHE A 460 14.74 0.56 1.35
C PHE A 460 14.02 1.05 2.61
N SER A 461 14.64 0.85 3.78
CA SER A 461 14.12 1.36 5.05
C SER A 461 15.26 1.88 5.94
N HIS A 462 15.19 3.17 6.32
CA HIS A 462 16.09 3.78 7.29
C HIS A 462 16.00 3.09 8.67
N ALA A 463 14.79 2.69 9.06
CA ALA A 463 14.56 2.00 10.32
C ALA A 463 15.23 0.62 10.33
N ARG A 464 15.09 -0.13 9.24
CA ARG A 464 15.65 -1.49 9.10
C ARG A 464 17.16 -1.54 9.30
N LEU A 465 17.89 -0.47 8.94
CA LEU A 465 19.31 -0.38 9.19
C LEU A 465 19.66 -0.60 10.67
N SER A 466 18.78 -0.20 11.61
CA SER A 466 19.00 -0.44 13.04
C SER A 466 19.04 -1.92 13.41
N LEU A 467 18.30 -2.77 12.70
CA LEU A 467 18.38 -4.22 12.86
C LEU A 467 19.59 -4.80 12.11
N LEU A 468 19.80 -4.39 10.86
CA LEU A 468 20.91 -4.88 10.03
C LEU A 468 22.27 -4.60 10.70
N ASP A 469 22.47 -3.40 11.24
CA ASP A 469 23.68 -3.00 11.95
C ASP A 469 23.90 -3.78 13.28
N ARG A 470 22.83 -4.40 13.79
CA ARG A 470 22.87 -5.33 14.94
C ARG A 470 23.03 -6.80 14.52
N GLY A 471 23.33 -7.04 13.26
CA GLY A 471 23.61 -8.37 12.74
C GLY A 471 22.37 -9.17 12.31
N PHE A 472 21.23 -8.52 12.05
CA PHE A 472 20.07 -9.20 11.49
C PHE A 472 20.19 -9.45 10.00
N VAL A 473 19.49 -10.48 9.55
CA VAL A 473 19.04 -10.65 8.18
C VAL A 473 17.60 -10.17 8.09
N PHE A 474 17.25 -9.42 7.06
CA PHE A 474 15.86 -9.13 6.71
C PHE A 474 15.49 -9.88 5.43
N ALA A 475 14.32 -10.47 5.39
CA ALA A 475 13.83 -11.19 4.22
C ALA A 475 12.35 -10.93 3.94
N ILE A 476 11.96 -11.03 2.67
CA ILE A 476 10.58 -10.99 2.18
C ILE A 476 10.28 -12.34 1.53
N ALA A 477 9.23 -13.01 1.99
CA ALA A 477 8.69 -14.22 1.38
C ALA A 477 7.62 -13.82 0.35
N HIS A 478 7.88 -14.07 -0.93
CA HIS A 478 6.98 -13.75 -2.04
C HIS A 478 6.01 -14.91 -2.28
N VAL A 479 5.08 -15.11 -1.35
CA VAL A 479 4.20 -16.28 -1.34
C VAL A 479 3.07 -16.17 -2.35
N ARG A 480 2.50 -17.32 -2.76
CA ARG A 480 1.28 -17.34 -3.60
C ARG A 480 0.14 -16.56 -2.95
N GLY A 481 -0.68 -15.93 -3.78
CA GLY A 481 -1.66 -14.92 -3.39
C GLY A 481 -1.16 -13.50 -3.60
N GLY A 482 0.17 -13.29 -3.68
CA GLY A 482 0.77 -12.09 -4.25
C GLY A 482 0.78 -12.11 -5.78
N GLY A 483 1.30 -11.05 -6.40
CA GLY A 483 1.37 -10.87 -7.86
C GLY A 483 2.75 -11.10 -8.47
N GLU A 484 3.77 -11.44 -7.69
CA GLU A 484 5.17 -11.41 -8.11
C GLU A 484 5.46 -12.26 -9.33
N LEU A 485 4.82 -13.42 -9.47
CA LEU A 485 4.96 -14.29 -10.64
C LEU A 485 3.73 -14.25 -11.57
N GLY A 486 2.99 -13.14 -11.56
CA GLY A 486 1.85 -12.87 -12.42
C GLY A 486 0.53 -13.40 -11.88
N GLU A 487 -0.52 -13.32 -12.69
CA GLU A 487 -1.90 -13.64 -12.31
C GLU A 487 -2.09 -15.10 -11.86
N ALA A 488 -1.36 -16.04 -12.46
CA ALA A 488 -1.40 -17.44 -12.04
C ALA A 488 -0.90 -17.63 -10.61
N TRP A 489 0.07 -16.82 -10.17
CA TRP A 489 0.61 -16.82 -8.81
C TRP A 489 -0.43 -16.31 -7.79
N TYR A 490 -1.13 -15.25 -8.15
CA TYR A 490 -2.23 -14.73 -7.37
C TYR A 490 -3.35 -15.76 -7.21
N ARG A 491 -3.86 -16.30 -8.32
CA ARG A 491 -4.94 -17.30 -8.32
C ARG A 491 -4.61 -18.56 -7.53
N ALA A 492 -3.34 -18.94 -7.52
CA ALA A 492 -2.87 -20.11 -6.76
C ALA A 492 -2.77 -19.85 -5.24
N GLY A 493 -3.12 -18.67 -4.74
CA GLY A 493 -3.10 -18.31 -3.32
C GLY A 493 -4.37 -17.66 -2.80
N LYS A 494 -5.52 -17.79 -3.53
CA LYS A 494 -6.82 -17.27 -3.07
C LYS A 494 -7.91 -18.32 -3.10
N LEU A 495 -9.06 -18.02 -2.52
CA LEU A 495 -10.25 -18.90 -2.47
C LEU A 495 -9.86 -20.30 -1.99
N GLU A 496 -10.16 -21.36 -2.79
CA GLU A 496 -9.84 -22.76 -2.50
C GLU A 496 -8.33 -23.04 -2.39
N HIS A 497 -7.50 -22.16 -2.93
CA HIS A 497 -6.04 -22.29 -2.92
C HIS A 497 -5.35 -21.48 -1.82
N LYS A 498 -6.12 -20.80 -0.95
CA LYS A 498 -5.57 -19.89 0.09
C LYS A 498 -4.54 -20.55 1.01
N HIS A 499 -4.69 -21.84 1.29
CA HIS A 499 -3.74 -22.60 2.10
C HIS A 499 -2.30 -22.64 1.53
N ASN A 500 -2.14 -22.41 0.22
CA ASN A 500 -0.82 -22.35 -0.41
C ASN A 500 0.00 -21.16 0.09
N SER A 501 -0.63 -20.00 0.38
CA SER A 501 0.08 -18.85 0.97
C SER A 501 0.74 -19.22 2.29
N PHE A 502 0.06 -20.00 3.13
CA PHE A 502 0.56 -20.43 4.43
C PHE A 502 1.67 -21.47 4.31
N SER A 503 1.50 -22.47 3.43
CA SER A 503 2.52 -23.50 3.20
C SER A 503 3.77 -22.92 2.56
N ASP A 504 3.65 -21.95 1.67
CA ASP A 504 4.76 -21.23 1.04
C ASP A 504 5.57 -20.45 2.07
N PHE A 505 4.90 -19.73 2.98
CA PHE A 505 5.58 -18.97 4.03
C PHE A 505 6.33 -19.89 4.99
N ILE A 506 5.70 -20.99 5.40
CA ILE A 506 6.35 -22.01 6.23
C ILE A 506 7.57 -22.58 5.49
N ALA A 507 7.44 -22.91 4.20
CA ALA A 507 8.55 -23.42 3.41
C ALA A 507 9.71 -22.42 3.28
N CYS A 508 9.40 -21.10 3.16
CA CYS A 508 10.41 -20.04 3.19
C CYS A 508 11.13 -20.00 4.55
N ALA A 509 10.40 -20.09 5.66
CA ALA A 509 10.97 -20.13 6.99
C ALA A 509 11.88 -21.36 7.19
N GLU A 510 11.41 -22.55 6.82
CA GLU A 510 12.18 -23.79 6.88
C GLU A 510 13.43 -23.73 5.99
N HIS A 511 13.29 -23.23 4.76
CA HIS A 511 14.44 -23.04 3.86
C HIS A 511 15.53 -22.15 4.45
N LEU A 512 15.15 -21.04 5.09
CA LEU A 512 16.10 -20.11 5.74
C LEU A 512 16.78 -20.75 6.95
N ILE A 513 16.06 -21.60 7.71
CA ILE A 513 16.61 -22.37 8.83
C ILE A 513 17.57 -23.46 8.32
N ASP A 514 17.13 -24.29 7.38
CA ASP A 514 17.89 -25.42 6.86
C ASP A 514 19.15 -24.99 6.09
N SER A 515 19.08 -23.82 5.43
CA SER A 515 20.22 -23.21 4.75
C SER A 515 21.16 -22.44 5.67
N GLY A 516 20.88 -22.43 6.99
CA GLY A 516 21.77 -21.87 8.00
C GLY A 516 21.78 -20.34 8.08
N TYR A 517 20.77 -19.65 7.52
CA TYR A 517 20.63 -18.19 7.68
C TYR A 517 20.14 -17.81 9.09
N THR A 518 19.37 -18.68 9.73
CA THR A 518 18.81 -18.48 11.06
C THR A 518 18.51 -19.81 11.76
N GLN A 519 17.90 -19.74 12.93
CA GLN A 519 17.35 -20.87 13.67
C GLN A 519 15.99 -20.46 14.31
N PRO A 520 15.12 -21.42 14.71
CA PRO A 520 13.79 -21.12 15.24
C PRO A 520 13.79 -20.11 16.38
N SER A 521 14.77 -20.19 17.29
CA SER A 521 14.91 -19.27 18.43
C SER A 521 15.34 -17.84 18.06
N GLN A 522 15.63 -17.59 16.78
CA GLN A 522 16.10 -16.29 16.27
C GLN A 522 15.26 -15.80 15.08
N LEU A 523 14.24 -16.54 14.64
CA LEU A 523 13.37 -16.18 13.54
C LEU A 523 12.16 -15.39 14.03
N VAL A 524 12.07 -14.15 13.60
CA VAL A 524 10.93 -13.26 13.83
C VAL A 524 10.14 -13.12 12.54
N ILE A 525 8.82 -13.14 12.62
CA ILE A 525 7.94 -12.99 11.47
C ILE A 525 7.04 -11.76 11.61
N SER A 526 6.64 -11.16 10.49
CA SER A 526 5.72 -10.03 10.47
C SER A 526 4.83 -10.03 9.24
N GLY A 527 3.63 -9.47 9.40
CA GLY A 527 2.68 -9.19 8.33
C GLY A 527 1.53 -8.35 8.82
N GLY A 528 1.05 -7.45 7.96
CA GLY A 528 -0.04 -6.55 8.25
C GLY A 528 -1.32 -6.90 7.47
N SER A 529 -2.51 -6.55 8.00
CA SER A 529 -3.79 -6.74 7.32
C SER A 529 -4.00 -8.22 6.91
N ALA A 530 -4.14 -8.52 5.62
CA ALA A 530 -4.14 -9.90 5.11
C ALA A 530 -2.83 -10.65 5.40
N GLY A 531 -1.69 -9.95 5.53
CA GLY A 531 -0.45 -10.52 6.06
C GLY A 531 -0.55 -10.87 7.54
N GLY A 532 -1.40 -10.20 8.31
CA GLY A 532 -1.74 -10.57 9.68
C GLY A 532 -2.54 -11.87 9.76
N LEU A 533 -3.44 -12.13 8.78
CA LEU A 533 -4.05 -13.45 8.61
C LEU A 533 -2.99 -14.51 8.35
N LEU A 534 -2.04 -14.23 7.45
CA LEU A 534 -0.91 -15.12 7.18
C LEU A 534 -0.15 -15.44 8.48
N MET A 535 0.16 -14.42 9.30
CA MET A 535 0.85 -14.62 10.59
C MET A 535 0.03 -15.52 11.53
N GLY A 536 -1.25 -15.21 11.75
CA GLY A 536 -2.10 -16.01 12.63
C GLY A 536 -2.26 -17.47 12.18
N ALA A 537 -2.39 -17.70 10.86
CA ALA A 537 -2.52 -19.04 10.30
C ALA A 537 -1.23 -19.88 10.45
N VAL A 538 -0.05 -19.30 10.20
CA VAL A 538 1.22 -20.04 10.35
C VAL A 538 1.58 -20.28 11.80
N LEU A 539 1.22 -19.37 12.71
CA LEU A 539 1.39 -19.53 14.15
C LEU A 539 0.53 -20.67 14.72
N ASN A 540 -0.68 -20.88 14.19
CA ASN A 540 -1.51 -22.02 14.59
C ASN A 540 -0.95 -23.36 14.07
N LYS A 541 -0.24 -23.36 12.94
CA LYS A 541 0.26 -24.56 12.28
C LYS A 541 1.66 -24.99 12.73
N ARG A 542 2.57 -24.03 12.89
CA ARG A 542 4.00 -24.28 13.13
C ARG A 542 4.61 -23.25 14.10
N PRO A 543 4.01 -23.09 15.32
CA PRO A 543 4.47 -22.07 16.27
C PRO A 543 5.94 -22.25 16.69
N GLU A 544 6.44 -23.49 16.65
CA GLU A 544 7.79 -23.83 17.07
C GLU A 544 8.91 -23.32 16.13
N LEU A 545 8.57 -22.87 14.95
CA LEU A 545 9.53 -22.30 14.00
C LEU A 545 9.94 -20.86 14.34
N PHE A 546 9.21 -20.19 15.23
CA PHE A 546 9.32 -18.75 15.39
C PHE A 546 9.63 -18.36 16.85
N ALA A 547 10.53 -17.39 17.01
CA ALA A 547 10.82 -16.77 18.30
C ALA A 547 9.79 -15.69 18.66
N ALA A 548 9.38 -14.91 17.66
CA ALA A 548 8.38 -13.85 17.84
C ALA A 548 7.59 -13.61 16.54
N ALA A 549 6.41 -13.00 16.69
CA ALA A 549 5.59 -12.51 15.59
C ALA A 549 5.07 -11.09 15.86
N ILE A 550 5.01 -10.28 14.81
CA ILE A 550 4.35 -8.98 14.79
C ILE A 550 3.18 -9.08 13.81
N ALA A 551 1.98 -8.77 14.28
CA ALA A 551 0.75 -8.80 13.50
C ALA A 551 0.12 -7.39 13.54
N GLU A 552 0.26 -6.64 12.44
CA GLU A 552 -0.24 -5.28 12.32
C GLU A 552 -1.63 -5.29 11.70
N VAL A 553 -2.58 -4.61 12.33
CA VAL A 553 -3.98 -4.52 11.89
C VAL A 553 -4.50 -5.85 11.32
N PRO A 554 -4.34 -6.98 12.06
CA PRO A 554 -4.40 -8.31 11.48
C PRO A 554 -5.82 -8.76 11.17
N PHE A 555 -6.06 -9.23 9.95
CA PHE A 555 -7.32 -9.83 9.54
C PHE A 555 -7.42 -11.28 10.03
N VAL A 556 -7.77 -11.46 11.29
CA VAL A 556 -7.70 -12.75 11.99
C VAL A 556 -9.05 -13.35 12.39
N ASP A 557 -10.10 -12.54 12.45
CA ASP A 557 -11.50 -12.97 12.71
C ASP A 557 -12.28 -13.18 11.42
N VAL A 558 -11.61 -13.76 10.43
CA VAL A 558 -12.01 -13.85 9.03
C VAL A 558 -13.43 -14.38 8.86
N LEU A 559 -13.77 -15.45 9.57
CA LEU A 559 -15.06 -16.13 9.43
C LEU A 559 -16.22 -15.24 9.87
N ASN A 560 -16.10 -14.61 11.03
CA ASN A 560 -17.14 -13.74 11.56
C ASN A 560 -17.29 -12.47 10.73
N THR A 561 -16.18 -11.85 10.32
CA THR A 561 -16.18 -10.66 9.48
C THR A 561 -16.82 -10.96 8.12
N MET A 562 -16.39 -12.03 7.44
CA MET A 562 -16.91 -12.37 6.11
C MET A 562 -18.38 -12.88 6.12
N GLN A 563 -18.93 -13.28 7.27
CA GLN A 563 -20.34 -13.61 7.40
C GLN A 563 -21.27 -12.38 7.51
N ASN A 564 -20.71 -11.21 7.78
CA ASN A 564 -21.47 -10.00 8.01
C ASN A 564 -21.35 -9.02 6.81
N PRO A 565 -22.30 -9.03 5.86
CA PRO A 565 -22.24 -8.16 4.69
C PRO A 565 -22.43 -6.66 5.00
N ASP A 566 -22.84 -6.33 6.23
CA ASP A 566 -23.03 -4.94 6.65
C ASP A 566 -21.70 -4.30 7.16
N LEU A 567 -20.64 -5.11 7.34
CA LEU A 567 -19.32 -4.58 7.68
C LEU A 567 -18.65 -3.97 6.42
N PRO A 568 -17.84 -2.93 6.63
CA PRO A 568 -17.08 -2.33 5.53
C PRO A 568 -16.31 -3.36 4.72
N LEU A 569 -16.36 -3.21 3.40
CA LEU A 569 -15.63 -3.99 2.40
C LEU A 569 -16.01 -5.48 2.28
N THR A 570 -16.76 -6.08 3.20
CA THR A 570 -17.03 -7.53 3.22
C THR A 570 -17.54 -8.08 1.87
N VAL A 571 -18.52 -7.44 1.25
CA VAL A 571 -19.08 -7.93 -0.02
C VAL A 571 -18.07 -7.85 -1.16
N THR A 572 -17.23 -6.82 -1.18
CA THR A 572 -16.16 -6.65 -2.17
C THR A 572 -15.05 -7.69 -2.03
N GLU A 573 -14.90 -8.26 -0.85
CA GLU A 573 -13.86 -9.24 -0.50
C GLU A 573 -14.28 -10.70 -0.81
N TYR A 574 -15.54 -10.95 -1.21
CA TYR A 574 -15.98 -12.31 -1.55
C TYR A 574 -15.22 -12.92 -2.73
N ASP A 575 -14.73 -12.10 -3.65
CA ASP A 575 -13.89 -12.57 -4.77
C ASP A 575 -12.49 -13.02 -4.33
N GLU A 576 -12.03 -12.60 -3.14
CA GLU A 576 -10.73 -12.99 -2.56
C GLU A 576 -10.86 -14.19 -1.61
N TRP A 577 -11.80 -14.12 -0.66
CA TRP A 577 -11.95 -15.10 0.42
C TRP A 577 -13.09 -16.09 0.21
N GLY A 578 -14.12 -15.68 -0.54
CA GLY A 578 -15.40 -16.38 -0.71
C GLY A 578 -16.46 -15.92 0.28
N ASP A 579 -17.72 -16.23 -0.02
CA ASP A 579 -18.87 -15.93 0.82
C ASP A 579 -19.15 -17.10 1.78
N PRO A 580 -18.85 -16.99 3.10
CA PRO A 580 -19.05 -18.08 4.07
C PRO A 580 -20.53 -18.30 4.44
N ASN A 581 -21.48 -17.54 3.89
CA ASN A 581 -22.89 -17.89 3.94
C ASN A 581 -23.21 -19.12 3.07
N GLN A 582 -22.26 -19.54 2.20
CA GLN A 582 -22.27 -20.82 1.49
C GLN A 582 -21.56 -21.89 2.33
N PRO A 583 -22.17 -23.07 2.57
CA PRO A 583 -21.64 -24.07 3.52
C PRO A 583 -20.24 -24.60 3.21
N ASP A 584 -19.91 -24.78 1.94
CA ASP A 584 -18.58 -25.24 1.52
C ASP A 584 -17.49 -24.16 1.71
N VAL A 585 -17.83 -22.91 1.47
CA VAL A 585 -16.96 -21.76 1.74
C VAL A 585 -16.76 -21.56 3.24
N PHE A 586 -17.84 -21.72 4.03
CA PHE A 586 -17.76 -21.66 5.49
C PHE A 586 -16.75 -22.66 6.06
N GLU A 587 -16.84 -23.94 5.69
CA GLU A 587 -15.93 -24.96 6.17
C GLU A 587 -14.49 -24.73 5.70
N ARG A 588 -14.32 -24.18 4.49
CA ARG A 588 -13.01 -23.83 3.95
C ARG A 588 -12.35 -22.69 4.75
N ILE A 589 -13.03 -21.58 4.96
CA ILE A 589 -12.52 -20.43 5.72
C ILE A 589 -12.26 -20.85 7.17
N LYS A 590 -13.21 -21.55 7.80
CA LYS A 590 -13.07 -22.08 9.17
C LYS A 590 -11.80 -22.95 9.32
N GLY A 591 -11.43 -23.68 8.26
CA GLY A 591 -10.26 -24.56 8.28
C GLY A 591 -8.91 -23.83 8.38
N TYR A 592 -8.86 -22.52 8.12
CA TYR A 592 -7.63 -21.74 8.21
C TYR A 592 -7.73 -20.45 9.02
N ALA A 593 -8.92 -19.97 9.29
CA ALA A 593 -9.14 -18.68 9.97
C ALA A 593 -8.41 -18.66 11.33
N PRO A 594 -7.54 -17.67 11.59
CA PRO A 594 -6.68 -17.68 12.76
C PRO A 594 -7.42 -17.75 14.07
N TYR A 595 -8.50 -17.00 14.21
CA TYR A 595 -9.29 -16.94 15.44
C TYR A 595 -9.94 -18.28 15.77
N GLU A 596 -10.55 -18.97 14.80
CA GLU A 596 -11.21 -20.26 14.99
C GLU A 596 -10.20 -21.35 15.36
N ASN A 597 -8.99 -21.29 14.80
CA ASN A 597 -7.97 -22.34 14.92
C ASN A 597 -6.95 -22.12 16.05
N VAL A 598 -7.21 -21.21 16.99
CA VAL A 598 -6.42 -21.11 18.23
C VAL A 598 -6.57 -22.40 19.03
N GLN A 599 -5.44 -22.98 19.43
CA GLN A 599 -5.36 -24.28 20.12
C GLN A 599 -4.65 -24.19 21.48
N ASP A 600 -4.85 -25.20 22.32
CA ASP A 600 -4.09 -25.40 23.56
C ASP A 600 -2.66 -25.85 23.22
N GLN A 601 -1.79 -24.88 22.92
CA GLN A 601 -0.39 -25.12 22.55
C GLN A 601 0.52 -23.97 23.00
N ALA A 602 1.83 -24.17 22.88
CA ALA A 602 2.79 -23.10 23.07
C ALA A 602 2.84 -22.22 21.82
N TYR A 603 2.79 -20.90 22.03
CA TYR A 603 2.96 -19.88 20.97
C TYR A 603 4.25 -19.09 21.22
N PRO A 604 4.90 -18.55 20.17
CA PRO A 604 6.01 -17.62 20.35
C PRO A 604 5.53 -16.31 21.01
N ALA A 605 6.44 -15.40 21.25
CA ALA A 605 6.06 -14.06 21.67
C ALA A 605 5.29 -13.35 20.53
N ILE A 606 4.19 -12.66 20.87
CA ILE A 606 3.34 -11.99 19.86
C ILE A 606 3.09 -10.54 20.28
N LEU A 607 3.28 -9.63 19.32
CA LEU A 607 2.81 -8.24 19.39
C LEU A 607 1.75 -8.05 18.31
N ALA A 608 0.51 -7.83 18.71
CA ALA A 608 -0.58 -7.43 17.83
C ALA A 608 -0.78 -5.91 17.94
N VAL A 609 -0.97 -5.25 16.81
CA VAL A 609 -1.22 -3.80 16.73
C VAL A 609 -2.54 -3.57 15.99
N ALA A 610 -3.39 -2.68 16.48
CA ALA A 610 -4.69 -2.34 15.87
C ALA A 610 -4.92 -0.84 15.89
N GLY A 611 -5.67 -0.34 14.91
CA GLY A 611 -6.24 1.01 14.89
C GLY A 611 -7.70 0.99 15.33
N TYR A 612 -8.08 1.85 16.28
CA TYR A 612 -9.46 1.88 16.78
C TYR A 612 -10.46 2.35 15.72
N ASN A 613 -10.01 3.25 14.85
CA ASN A 613 -10.81 3.83 13.75
C ASN A 613 -10.59 3.11 12.40
N ASP A 614 -10.01 1.91 12.45
CA ASP A 614 -9.76 1.13 11.24
C ASP A 614 -11.08 0.74 10.55
N SER A 615 -11.28 1.24 9.33
CA SER A 615 -12.46 0.97 8.51
C SER A 615 -12.33 -0.30 7.68
N ARG A 616 -11.11 -0.87 7.53
CA ARG A 616 -10.83 -2.04 6.69
C ARG A 616 -10.76 -3.33 7.48
N VAL A 617 -10.01 -3.33 8.60
CA VAL A 617 -9.89 -4.45 9.54
C VAL A 617 -10.20 -3.94 10.93
N GLN A 618 -11.35 -4.29 11.43
CA GLN A 618 -11.87 -3.75 12.67
C GLN A 618 -10.95 -4.07 13.87
N TYR A 619 -10.75 -3.11 14.78
CA TYR A 619 -9.87 -3.23 15.95
C TYR A 619 -10.16 -4.49 16.80
N TRP A 620 -11.42 -4.93 16.82
CA TRP A 620 -11.83 -6.08 17.63
C TRP A 620 -11.29 -7.41 17.12
N GLU A 621 -10.87 -7.51 15.85
CA GLU A 621 -10.26 -8.73 15.35
C GLU A 621 -8.99 -9.06 16.11
N ALA A 622 -8.07 -8.10 16.23
CA ALA A 622 -6.86 -8.25 17.04
C ALA A 622 -7.19 -8.46 18.53
N ALA A 623 -8.15 -7.71 19.07
CA ALA A 623 -8.50 -7.78 20.48
C ALA A 623 -9.11 -9.15 20.87
N LYS A 624 -10.03 -9.66 20.04
CA LYS A 624 -10.64 -11.00 20.22
C LYS A 624 -9.59 -12.10 20.10
N TRP A 625 -8.72 -11.99 19.07
CA TRP A 625 -7.66 -12.97 18.83
C TRP A 625 -6.67 -13.04 19.99
N VAL A 626 -6.20 -11.90 20.50
CA VAL A 626 -5.31 -11.84 21.67
C VAL A 626 -5.99 -12.38 22.92
N ALA A 627 -7.25 -12.06 23.16
CA ALA A 627 -8.02 -12.60 24.30
C ALA A 627 -8.12 -14.14 24.25
N LYS A 628 -8.42 -14.68 23.06
CA LYS A 628 -8.51 -16.14 22.86
C LYS A 628 -7.15 -16.82 22.98
N LEU A 629 -6.10 -16.29 22.36
CA LEU A 629 -4.74 -16.78 22.53
C LEU A 629 -4.32 -16.84 24.00
N ARG A 630 -4.62 -15.80 24.77
CA ARG A 630 -4.27 -15.73 26.19
C ARG A 630 -4.96 -16.81 27.03
N ALA A 631 -6.17 -17.21 26.63
CA ALA A 631 -6.93 -18.27 27.29
C ALA A 631 -6.41 -19.69 26.97
N HIS A 632 -5.80 -19.87 25.78
CA HIS A 632 -5.43 -21.19 25.25
C HIS A 632 -3.91 -21.46 25.27
N LYS A 633 -3.07 -20.42 25.27
CA LYS A 633 -1.60 -20.62 25.25
C LYS A 633 -1.12 -21.36 26.49
N THR A 634 -0.22 -22.34 26.33
CA THR A 634 0.32 -23.17 27.40
C THR A 634 1.72 -22.76 27.85
N ASP A 635 2.28 -21.73 27.25
CA ASP A 635 3.60 -21.16 27.52
C ASP A 635 3.50 -19.85 28.36
N ASN A 636 4.64 -19.23 28.64
CA ASN A 636 4.76 -17.94 29.32
C ASN A 636 5.33 -16.84 28.45
N ASN A 637 5.39 -17.02 27.10
CA ASN A 637 5.90 -16.03 26.18
C ASN A 637 5.00 -14.77 26.18
N LEU A 638 5.58 -13.61 25.91
CA LEU A 638 4.83 -12.36 25.88
C LEU A 638 3.75 -12.39 24.80
N LEU A 639 2.56 -11.96 25.18
CA LEU A 639 1.43 -11.73 24.28
C LEU A 639 0.90 -10.32 24.57
N LEU A 640 1.10 -9.41 23.65
CA LEU A 640 0.84 -7.99 23.79
C LEU A 640 -0.14 -7.51 22.72
N LEU A 641 -1.06 -6.63 23.11
CA LEU A 641 -1.94 -5.88 22.22
C LEU A 641 -1.65 -4.40 22.40
N LYS A 642 -1.44 -3.70 21.29
CA LYS A 642 -1.42 -2.25 21.18
C LYS A 642 -2.63 -1.80 20.35
N THR A 643 -3.46 -0.93 20.91
CA THR A 643 -4.53 -0.28 20.13
C THR A 643 -4.28 1.22 20.08
N GLU A 644 -4.06 1.73 18.87
CA GLU A 644 -3.99 3.18 18.62
C GLU A 644 -5.40 3.75 18.58
N LEU A 645 -5.78 4.50 19.64
CA LEU A 645 -7.17 4.94 19.83
C LEU A 645 -7.61 6.05 18.88
N ASP A 646 -6.64 6.76 18.29
CA ASP A 646 -6.87 7.89 17.39
C ASP A 646 -6.39 7.59 15.95
N ALA A 647 -6.25 6.31 15.58
CA ALA A 647 -5.72 5.89 14.29
C ALA A 647 -6.64 4.90 13.58
N GLY A 648 -6.56 4.91 12.24
CA GLY A 648 -7.18 3.93 11.34
C GLY A 648 -6.21 2.84 10.89
N HIS A 649 -6.47 2.29 9.68
CA HIS A 649 -5.71 1.16 9.10
C HIS A 649 -4.22 1.46 8.88
N GLY A 650 -3.90 2.68 8.53
CA GLY A 650 -2.52 3.13 8.30
C GLY A 650 -1.73 3.50 9.58
N GLY A 651 -2.31 3.28 10.76
CA GLY A 651 -1.70 3.71 12.02
C GLY A 651 -1.82 5.21 12.27
N MET A 652 -1.08 5.73 13.24
CA MET A 652 -1.04 7.16 13.54
C MET A 652 -0.39 7.94 12.40
N SER A 653 -0.96 9.08 12.06
CA SER A 653 -0.38 9.96 11.04
C SER A 653 0.86 10.71 11.56
N GLY A 654 1.71 11.15 10.62
CA GLY A 654 2.93 11.89 10.93
C GLY A 654 4.21 11.05 10.89
N ARG A 655 5.28 11.66 10.35
CA ARG A 655 6.54 10.94 10.09
C ARG A 655 7.27 10.49 11.35
N TYR A 656 7.22 11.27 12.43
CA TYR A 656 7.92 10.90 13.67
C TYR A 656 7.17 9.82 14.44
N GLN A 657 5.86 9.76 14.31
CA GLN A 657 5.08 8.69 14.94
C GLN A 657 5.44 7.33 14.32
N ALA A 658 5.53 7.23 12.99
CA ALA A 658 5.98 6.00 12.33
C ALA A 658 7.38 5.52 12.79
N LEU A 659 8.29 6.47 13.12
CA LEU A 659 9.60 6.12 13.68
C LEU A 659 9.51 5.58 15.11
N LYS A 660 8.57 6.11 15.91
CA LYS A 660 8.34 5.62 17.29
C LYS A 660 7.73 4.21 17.28
N ASP A 661 6.84 3.94 16.33
CA ASP A 661 6.23 2.63 16.16
C ASP A 661 7.29 1.59 15.76
N ALA A 662 8.13 1.89 14.78
CA ALA A 662 9.26 1.05 14.42
C ALA A 662 10.23 0.83 15.59
N ALA A 663 10.49 1.86 16.41
CA ALA A 663 11.33 1.73 17.59
C ALA A 663 10.71 0.84 18.68
N LEU A 664 9.38 0.87 18.84
CA LEU A 664 8.65 -0.04 19.75
C LEU A 664 8.78 -1.49 19.29
N GLU A 665 8.50 -1.76 18.02
CA GLU A 665 8.59 -3.11 17.44
C GLU A 665 10.00 -3.68 17.55
N TYR A 666 11.00 -2.89 17.21
CA TYR A 666 12.40 -3.32 17.30
C TYR A 666 12.85 -3.54 18.73
N ALA A 667 12.39 -2.72 19.69
CA ALA A 667 12.65 -2.94 21.10
C ALA A 667 11.98 -4.23 21.62
N PHE A 668 10.76 -4.56 21.14
CA PHE A 668 10.10 -5.84 21.42
C PHE A 668 10.94 -7.00 20.87
N ILE A 669 11.32 -6.97 19.58
CA ILE A 669 12.14 -8.01 18.95
C ILE A 669 13.45 -8.24 19.72
N LEU A 670 14.18 -7.17 19.99
CA LEU A 670 15.47 -7.25 20.68
C LEU A 670 15.33 -7.78 22.13
N LYS A 671 14.23 -7.43 22.82
CA LYS A 671 13.91 -8.03 24.14
C LYS A 671 13.72 -9.53 24.05
N ILE A 672 12.90 -10.01 23.10
CA ILE A 672 12.60 -11.44 22.95
C ILE A 672 13.87 -12.23 22.60
N LEU A 673 14.72 -11.69 21.75
CA LEU A 673 15.98 -12.35 21.36
C LEU A 673 17.12 -12.19 22.38
N GLY A 674 16.86 -11.51 23.53
CA GLY A 674 17.88 -11.29 24.55
C GLY A 674 19.01 -10.38 24.13
N MET A 675 18.81 -9.56 23.08
CA MET A 675 19.79 -8.63 22.53
C MET A 675 19.69 -7.27 23.24
N ASN A 676 20.17 -7.22 24.48
CA ASN A 676 20.14 -5.99 25.27
C ASN A 676 21.17 -4.96 24.77
N ALA A 677 20.92 -3.71 25.11
CA ALA A 677 21.58 -2.50 24.64
C ALA A 677 23.11 -2.41 24.89
N GLU A 678 23.70 -3.32 25.64
CA GLU A 678 25.09 -3.23 26.10
C GLU A 678 26.12 -4.06 25.31
N GLN A 679 25.69 -4.79 24.26
CA GLN A 679 26.59 -5.73 23.56
C GLN A 679 27.28 -5.16 22.31
N ASN A 680 27.08 -3.88 21.94
CA ASN A 680 27.83 -3.24 20.85
C ASN A 680 28.32 -1.85 21.28
N GLY A 681 29.38 -1.81 22.07
CA GLY A 681 30.23 -0.66 22.35
C GLY A 681 31.51 -0.73 21.53
#